data_42fc045bac1d93b6992f01a0982610c8
#
_entry.id   42fc045bac1d93b6992f01a0982610c8
#
_cell.length_a   1.000
_cell.length_b   1.000
_cell.length_c   1.000
_cell.angle_alpha   90.00
_cell.angle_beta   90.00
_cell.angle_gamma   90.00
#
_symmetry.space_group_name_H-M   'P 1'
#
loop_
_entity.id
_entity.type
_entity.pdbx_description
1 polymer ?
#
loop_
_entity_poly.entity_id
_entity_poly.type
_entity_poly.pdbx_seq_one_letter_code
_entity_poly.pdbx_strand_id
1 'polypeptide(L)'
;MPYYRRRYPYRWRRRRWFKPWRPRFAFRRRYWRRYRVRNSYKKRKLSKISLKQFQPITIRRSYIKGMYPCFLTNSHRLDHNMTQFIDSIAPYHFNGGGGFAITQFTLDGLYELFLKGMNWWTHSNCNLPLVRYNGCSIKFYKAENYDYVAIIHRCLPLKATNELYMSSQPQIMMLTKHCIHIPCRKANRNKKNYKKVFVKPPTQFTNKWMFQADICKQPLLVIQTCIASFDRMFLAADSQSTTMGFISLNTQSFVLHNWNTPPTTGYKPQEKQYLFGTENGQADPNKEPITNLIYLGGTGPAQTGIPIKNKDGLNKLPTETKMWGNIFIPHYFSGEGAVYISSKSPLEIKNYYDTQTTKLTTDKVETVEWITPKSTANYVNCRYNPLADKGTGNKVYLVSNSRDQEPWAPPTSPLLIRQDLPLWILLWGFVDWEKKLAETSQIDTTKIVVIESPYITPKLAKYVPLDQSFIDGNSPHITTMTEYDEKHWYPKVSFQYESITNICNSGPGTAKLPKETSAEAHYKYTFHLKFGGCPPPMEKICNPTTQAVYPVPNNQPSTPSLQSPTNPIQTYLYDFDERRGQITAKAAKRLKKDYETEKTFLQITGSSPMDLQAHIETQTSEPEESEEEEETLHLKLQRLRRKQKLLRQRILQLLDTQNLE
;
A
#
# COMPACT_ATOMS: atom_id res chain seq x y z
N MET A 1 -36.95 -38.03 -37.76
CA MET A 1 -38.04 -37.14 -37.32
C MET A 1 -37.51 -35.75 -37.34
N PRO A 2 -38.08 -34.83 -38.15
CA PRO A 2 -37.55 -33.46 -38.27
C PRO A 2 -38.21 -32.53 -37.27
N TYR A 3 -37.41 -31.78 -36.53
CA TYR A 3 -37.88 -30.73 -35.64
C TYR A 3 -38.29 -29.50 -36.40
N TYR A 4 -39.58 -29.18 -36.33
CA TYR A 4 -40.18 -27.95 -36.85
C TYR A 4 -39.72 -26.76 -35.99
N ARG A 5 -38.89 -25.85 -36.55
CA ARG A 5 -38.68 -24.51 -36.00
C ARG A 5 -39.83 -23.61 -36.38
N ARG A 6 -40.74 -23.33 -35.45
CA ARG A 6 -41.72 -22.25 -35.60
C ARG A 6 -41.00 -20.92 -35.58
N ARG A 7 -40.91 -20.28 -36.74
CA ARG A 7 -40.60 -18.86 -36.87
C ARG A 7 -41.84 -18.05 -36.50
N TYR A 8 -41.79 -17.31 -35.41
CA TYR A 8 -42.78 -16.27 -35.13
C TYR A 8 -42.43 -15.03 -35.95
N PRO A 9 -43.36 -14.50 -36.79
CA PRO A 9 -43.14 -13.23 -37.50
C PRO A 9 -43.30 -12.09 -36.50
N TYR A 10 -42.23 -11.35 -36.26
CA TYR A 10 -42.31 -10.08 -35.54
C TYR A 10 -43.11 -9.09 -36.37
N ARG A 11 -44.43 -9.00 -36.11
CA ARG A 11 -45.25 -7.92 -36.61
C ARG A 11 -44.95 -6.65 -35.84
N TRP A 12 -44.19 -5.76 -36.44
CA TRP A 12 -44.08 -4.38 -35.99
C TRP A 12 -45.45 -3.74 -36.17
N ARG A 13 -46.28 -3.72 -35.13
CA ARG A 13 -47.44 -2.84 -35.07
C ARG A 13 -46.91 -1.41 -34.94
N ARG A 14 -46.87 -0.69 -36.05
CA ARG A 14 -46.81 0.77 -36.02
C ARG A 14 -48.04 1.24 -35.26
N ARG A 15 -47.90 1.55 -33.99
CA ARG A 15 -48.86 2.34 -33.25
C ARG A 15 -48.88 3.70 -33.92
N ARG A 16 -49.94 3.95 -34.76
CA ARG A 16 -50.34 5.30 -35.15
C ARG A 16 -50.70 6.01 -33.85
N TRP A 17 -49.81 6.84 -33.38
CA TRP A 17 -50.15 7.78 -32.33
C TRP A 17 -51.09 8.79 -32.95
N PHE A 18 -52.40 8.63 -32.73
CA PHE A 18 -53.33 9.70 -32.85
C PHE A 18 -52.89 10.80 -31.91
N LYS A 19 -52.37 11.90 -32.45
CA LYS A 19 -52.12 13.09 -31.67
C LYS A 19 -53.49 13.58 -31.19
N PRO A 20 -53.79 13.52 -29.89
CA PRO A 20 -55.01 14.17 -29.44
C PRO A 20 -54.86 15.65 -29.73
N TRP A 21 -55.89 16.21 -30.36
CA TRP A 21 -56.01 17.63 -30.54
C TRP A 21 -55.88 18.30 -29.17
N ARG A 22 -54.74 18.87 -28.90
CA ARG A 22 -54.54 19.68 -27.70
C ARG A 22 -55.15 21.07 -28.01
N PRO A 23 -56.13 21.51 -27.21
CA PRO A 23 -56.65 22.85 -27.35
C PRO A 23 -55.50 23.86 -27.13
N ARG A 24 -55.57 24.92 -27.87
CA ARG A 24 -54.63 26.03 -27.99
C ARG A 24 -54.19 26.61 -26.64
N PHE A 25 -53.18 26.02 -26.00
CA PHE A 25 -52.44 26.70 -24.92
C PHE A 25 -51.20 27.44 -25.44
N ALA A 26 -51.35 28.09 -26.59
CA ALA A 26 -50.29 28.94 -27.16
C ALA A 26 -49.96 30.15 -26.25
N PHE A 27 -50.87 30.59 -25.42
CA PHE A 27 -50.69 31.70 -24.52
C PHE A 27 -49.79 31.42 -23.30
N ARG A 28 -49.80 30.19 -22.75
CA ARG A 28 -48.94 29.87 -21.59
C ARG A 28 -47.44 29.76 -21.93
N ARG A 29 -47.06 29.35 -23.15
CA ARG A 29 -45.64 29.26 -23.54
C ARG A 29 -44.96 30.61 -23.68
N ARG A 30 -45.69 31.68 -24.05
CA ARG A 30 -45.13 33.04 -24.06
C ARG A 30 -44.89 33.60 -22.67
N TYR A 31 -45.75 33.27 -21.70
CA TYR A 31 -45.58 33.74 -20.30
C TYR A 31 -44.38 33.13 -19.61
N TRP A 32 -44.14 31.85 -19.83
CA TRP A 32 -42.96 31.18 -19.24
C TRP A 32 -41.63 31.63 -19.87
N ARG A 33 -41.62 32.10 -21.13
CA ARG A 33 -40.41 32.67 -21.73
C ARG A 33 -40.07 34.06 -21.20
N ARG A 34 -41.01 34.79 -20.64
CA ARG A 34 -40.75 36.12 -20.03
C ARG A 34 -40.12 36.02 -18.65
N TYR A 35 -40.29 34.92 -17.90
CA TYR A 35 -39.69 34.68 -16.60
C TYR A 35 -38.38 33.89 -16.63
N ARG A 36 -37.89 33.52 -17.79
CA ARG A 36 -36.45 33.25 -17.88
C ARG A 36 -35.75 34.59 -17.73
N VAL A 37 -35.46 34.95 -16.47
CA VAL A 37 -34.38 35.86 -16.18
C VAL A 37 -33.20 35.35 -17.00
N ARG A 38 -32.90 36.01 -18.09
CA ARG A 38 -31.58 35.86 -18.71
C ARG A 38 -30.62 36.29 -17.62
N ASN A 39 -30.12 35.34 -16.86
CA ASN A 39 -28.86 35.56 -16.21
C ASN A 39 -27.91 35.91 -17.36
N SER A 40 -27.84 37.20 -17.66
CA SER A 40 -26.75 37.76 -18.41
C SER A 40 -25.55 37.47 -17.52
N TYR A 41 -24.95 36.29 -17.70
CA TYR A 41 -23.61 36.11 -17.23
C TYR A 41 -22.84 37.23 -17.88
N LYS A 42 -22.62 38.32 -17.12
CA LYS A 42 -21.68 39.34 -17.51
C LYS A 42 -20.38 38.58 -17.76
N LYS A 43 -20.10 38.34 -19.04
CA LYS A 43 -18.82 37.72 -19.44
C LYS A 43 -17.77 38.63 -18.86
N ARG A 44 -17.14 38.23 -17.76
CA ARG A 44 -16.10 39.01 -17.13
C ARG A 44 -15.03 39.23 -18.18
N LYS A 45 -14.74 40.49 -18.53
CA LYS A 45 -13.67 40.80 -19.46
C LYS A 45 -12.38 40.11 -18.96
N LEU A 46 -11.71 39.43 -19.84
CA LEU A 46 -10.41 38.82 -19.55
C LEU A 46 -9.39 39.94 -19.37
N SER A 47 -8.53 39.84 -18.37
CA SER A 47 -7.39 40.76 -18.24
C SER A 47 -6.46 40.55 -19.44
N LYS A 48 -6.12 41.64 -20.15
CA LYS A 48 -5.20 41.58 -21.28
C LYS A 48 -3.76 41.55 -20.74
N ILE A 49 -3.21 40.34 -20.56
CA ILE A 49 -1.81 40.15 -20.25
C ILE A 49 -1.20 39.42 -21.46
N SER A 50 -0.18 40.04 -22.06
CA SER A 50 0.52 39.40 -23.17
C SER A 50 1.36 38.23 -22.67
N LEU A 51 0.94 37.03 -22.98
CA LEU A 51 1.69 35.81 -22.69
C LEU A 51 2.48 35.39 -23.93
N LYS A 52 3.80 35.31 -23.80
CA LYS A 52 4.62 34.70 -24.84
C LYS A 52 4.57 33.19 -24.69
N GLN A 53 4.03 32.49 -25.65
CA GLN A 53 4.07 31.03 -25.70
C GLN A 53 5.45 30.58 -26.18
N PHE A 54 6.17 29.89 -25.30
CA PHE A 54 7.42 29.24 -25.67
C PHE A 54 7.11 27.88 -26.29
N GLN A 55 7.60 27.66 -27.52
CA GLN A 55 7.56 26.35 -28.15
C GLN A 55 8.94 26.02 -28.71
N PRO A 56 9.50 24.87 -28.41
CA PRO A 56 10.76 24.47 -29.02
C PRO A 56 10.60 24.28 -30.53
N ILE A 57 11.60 24.69 -31.30
CA ILE A 57 11.62 24.60 -32.77
C ILE A 57 11.57 23.12 -33.18
N THR A 58 12.40 22.29 -32.57
CA THR A 58 12.41 20.85 -32.83
C THR A 58 11.68 20.10 -31.73
N ILE A 59 10.70 19.27 -32.11
CA ILE A 59 9.91 18.45 -31.18
C ILE A 59 9.99 16.99 -31.66
N ARG A 60 10.56 16.13 -30.83
CA ARG A 60 10.53 14.67 -31.00
C ARG A 60 9.51 14.00 -30.11
N ARG A 61 8.66 13.15 -30.68
CA ARG A 61 7.74 12.29 -29.90
C ARG A 61 8.50 11.04 -29.48
N SER A 62 8.53 10.76 -28.21
CA SER A 62 9.13 9.54 -27.66
C SER A 62 8.13 8.75 -26.84
N TYR A 63 8.24 7.44 -26.92
CA TYR A 63 7.46 6.50 -26.13
C TYR A 63 8.41 5.65 -25.31
N ILE A 64 8.23 5.69 -23.99
CA ILE A 64 8.96 4.80 -23.08
C ILE A 64 8.06 3.62 -22.79
N LYS A 65 8.47 2.44 -23.23
CA LYS A 65 7.69 1.20 -23.11
C LYS A 65 8.43 0.26 -22.19
N GLY A 66 7.73 -0.27 -21.19
CA GLY A 66 8.30 -1.25 -20.27
C GLY A 66 7.23 -2.15 -19.69
N MET A 67 7.69 -3.16 -18.99
CA MET A 67 6.86 -4.04 -18.18
C MET A 67 7.27 -3.91 -16.73
N TYR A 68 6.30 -4.04 -15.83
CA TYR A 68 6.56 -3.97 -14.40
C TYR A 68 5.55 -4.85 -13.65
N PRO A 69 5.94 -5.51 -12.54
CA PRO A 69 5.02 -6.31 -11.77
C PRO A 69 3.96 -5.45 -11.08
N CYS A 70 2.72 -5.95 -11.04
CA CYS A 70 1.66 -5.37 -10.22
C CYS A 70 1.90 -5.68 -8.74
N PHE A 71 2.25 -6.92 -8.47
CA PHE A 71 2.59 -7.45 -7.16
C PHE A 71 3.30 -8.80 -7.36
N LEU A 72 4.10 -9.14 -6.39
CA LEU A 72 4.58 -10.48 -6.12
C LEU A 72 4.02 -10.86 -4.76
N THR A 73 3.39 -12.00 -4.63
CA THR A 73 2.74 -12.37 -3.39
C THR A 73 2.80 -13.87 -3.14
N ASN A 74 2.88 -14.19 -1.89
CA ASN A 74 2.56 -15.48 -1.31
C ASN A 74 1.41 -15.29 -0.31
N SER A 75 1.32 -16.11 0.73
CA SER A 75 0.33 -15.92 1.79
C SER A 75 0.60 -14.73 2.71
N HIS A 76 1.79 -14.16 2.68
CA HIS A 76 2.26 -13.11 3.59
C HIS A 76 1.64 -11.74 3.31
N ARG A 77 1.28 -10.96 4.36
CA ARG A 77 0.60 -9.66 4.24
C ARG A 77 1.19 -8.54 5.08
N LEU A 78 2.08 -8.84 6.00
CA LEU A 78 2.60 -7.87 6.95
C LEU A 78 3.64 -6.94 6.30
N ASP A 79 4.54 -7.50 5.51
CA ASP A 79 5.61 -6.81 4.81
C ASP A 79 5.97 -7.48 3.48
N HIS A 80 7.15 -7.17 2.95
CA HIS A 80 7.65 -7.67 1.66
C HIS A 80 6.79 -7.27 0.46
N ASN A 81 5.96 -6.22 0.61
CA ASN A 81 5.22 -5.67 -0.50
C ASN A 81 6.16 -4.91 -1.43
N MET A 82 5.86 -4.97 -2.72
CA MET A 82 6.67 -4.26 -3.71
C MET A 82 6.36 -2.77 -3.65
N THR A 83 7.32 -1.96 -3.20
CA THR A 83 7.17 -0.51 -3.25
C THR A 83 8.43 0.12 -3.84
N GLN A 84 8.25 1.19 -4.59
CA GLN A 84 9.36 1.97 -5.11
C GLN A 84 9.90 2.98 -4.10
N PHE A 85 9.22 3.13 -2.96
CA PHE A 85 9.62 4.05 -1.90
C PHE A 85 10.58 3.41 -0.89
N ILE A 86 10.46 2.10 -0.71
CA ILE A 86 11.27 1.29 0.21
C ILE A 86 11.49 -0.06 -0.46
N ASP A 87 12.72 -0.53 -0.40
CA ASP A 87 13.05 -1.89 -0.78
C ASP A 87 12.64 -2.82 0.36
N SER A 88 11.62 -3.63 0.11
CA SER A 88 11.24 -4.70 1.03
C SER A 88 12.15 -5.90 0.80
N ILE A 89 12.85 -6.32 1.86
CA ILE A 89 13.77 -7.46 1.80
C ILE A 89 13.04 -8.69 2.29
N ALA A 90 12.77 -9.63 1.36
CA ALA A 90 12.26 -10.94 1.74
C ALA A 90 13.36 -11.79 2.40
N PRO A 91 13.05 -12.58 3.43
CA PRO A 91 13.98 -13.55 3.98
C PRO A 91 14.43 -14.54 2.90
N TYR A 92 15.64 -15.10 3.06
CA TYR A 92 16.29 -15.95 2.05
C TYR A 92 15.43 -17.12 1.54
N HIS A 93 14.64 -17.72 2.43
CA HIS A 93 13.76 -18.85 2.09
C HIS A 93 12.30 -18.46 1.84
N PHE A 94 12.00 -17.19 1.71
CA PHE A 94 10.65 -16.70 1.57
C PHE A 94 10.39 -16.25 0.13
N ASN A 95 9.50 -16.94 -0.55
CA ASN A 95 9.18 -16.68 -1.95
C ASN A 95 8.07 -15.62 -2.08
N GLY A 96 8.37 -14.51 -2.77
CA GLY A 96 7.38 -13.49 -3.11
C GLY A 96 7.18 -12.42 -2.04
N GLY A 97 6.15 -11.64 -2.19
CA GLY A 97 5.83 -10.47 -1.37
C GLY A 97 4.46 -10.52 -0.71
N GLY A 98 4.07 -9.40 -0.10
CA GLY A 98 2.89 -9.30 0.77
C GLY A 98 1.55 -9.09 0.07
N GLY A 99 1.50 -8.91 -1.24
CA GLY A 99 0.26 -8.89 -2.01
C GLY A 99 -0.23 -7.53 -2.49
N PHE A 100 0.43 -6.45 -2.17
CA PHE A 100 0.20 -5.15 -2.81
C PHE A 100 1.50 -4.54 -3.35
N ALA A 101 1.35 -3.56 -4.22
CA ALA A 101 2.47 -2.75 -4.67
C ALA A 101 2.07 -1.28 -4.76
N ILE A 102 3.01 -0.40 -4.42
CA ILE A 102 2.90 1.04 -4.61
C ILE A 102 4.08 1.46 -5.47
N THR A 103 3.84 1.69 -6.76
CA THR A 103 4.88 2.01 -7.72
C THR A 103 4.77 3.46 -8.16
N GLN A 104 5.79 4.25 -7.88
CA GLN A 104 5.92 5.62 -8.32
C GLN A 104 6.78 5.69 -9.57
N PHE A 105 6.28 6.33 -10.62
CA PHE A 105 7.06 6.56 -11.83
C PHE A 105 7.52 8.01 -11.91
N THR A 106 8.83 8.18 -11.99
CA THR A 106 9.50 9.45 -12.31
C THR A 106 10.27 9.29 -13.61
N LEU A 107 10.67 10.40 -14.22
CA LEU A 107 11.47 10.30 -15.44
C LEU A 107 12.86 9.72 -15.14
N ASP A 108 13.42 10.01 -13.98
CA ASP A 108 14.67 9.46 -13.48
C ASP A 108 14.56 7.95 -13.24
N GLY A 109 13.51 7.50 -12.55
CA GLY A 109 13.25 6.07 -12.37
C GLY A 109 13.03 5.31 -13.70
N LEU A 110 12.43 5.97 -14.71
CA LEU A 110 12.32 5.38 -16.04
C LEU A 110 13.70 5.26 -16.73
N TYR A 111 14.62 6.17 -16.45
CA TYR A 111 15.99 6.06 -16.94
C TYR A 111 16.77 4.94 -16.22
N GLU A 112 16.61 4.80 -14.90
CA GLU A 112 17.18 3.67 -14.16
C GLU A 112 16.68 2.31 -14.68
N LEU A 113 15.39 2.21 -14.97
CA LEU A 113 14.80 1.01 -15.58
C LEU A 113 15.37 0.76 -17.00
N PHE A 114 15.72 1.81 -17.72
CA PHE A 114 16.42 1.67 -19.02
C PHE A 114 17.83 1.07 -18.83
N LEU A 115 18.57 1.56 -17.85
CA LEU A 115 19.91 1.02 -17.54
C LEU A 115 19.84 -0.46 -17.12
N LYS A 116 18.76 -0.89 -16.47
CA LYS A 116 18.50 -2.29 -16.12
C LYS A 116 17.93 -3.13 -17.26
N GLY A 117 17.76 -2.57 -18.47
CA GLY A 117 17.19 -3.28 -19.61
C GLY A 117 15.67 -3.55 -19.50
N MET A 118 14.98 -2.95 -18.53
CA MET A 118 13.56 -3.22 -18.24
C MET A 118 12.59 -2.36 -19.04
N ASN A 119 13.07 -1.37 -19.78
CA ASN A 119 12.25 -0.56 -20.66
C ASN A 119 12.98 -0.17 -21.95
N TRP A 120 12.22 0.38 -22.87
CA TRP A 120 12.69 0.80 -24.18
C TRP A 120 12.22 2.22 -24.49
N TRP A 121 13.16 3.09 -24.90
CA TRP A 121 12.90 4.44 -25.35
C TRP A 121 12.93 4.48 -26.90
N THR A 122 11.83 4.92 -27.50
CA THR A 122 11.74 4.92 -28.98
C THR A 122 12.62 5.96 -29.65
N HIS A 123 12.92 7.05 -28.97
CA HIS A 123 13.79 8.13 -29.45
C HIS A 123 14.62 8.68 -28.30
N SER A 124 15.81 9.15 -28.65
CA SER A 124 16.72 9.78 -27.71
C SER A 124 16.19 11.11 -27.18
N ASN A 125 16.53 11.40 -25.94
CA ASN A 125 16.29 12.68 -25.25
C ASN A 125 17.54 13.57 -25.20
N CYS A 126 18.67 13.13 -25.76
CA CYS A 126 19.93 13.88 -25.75
C CYS A 126 19.82 15.20 -26.48
N ASN A 127 20.42 16.25 -25.90
CA ASN A 127 20.40 17.64 -26.40
C ASN A 127 18.98 18.21 -26.60
N LEU A 128 17.97 17.57 -26.02
CA LEU A 128 16.58 18.02 -26.02
C LEU A 128 16.16 18.36 -24.58
N PRO A 129 16.58 19.50 -24.02
CA PRO A 129 16.45 19.79 -22.59
C PRO A 129 15.02 19.90 -22.10
N LEU A 130 14.07 20.13 -23.01
CA LEU A 130 12.66 20.27 -22.67
C LEU A 130 11.91 18.95 -22.84
N VAL A 131 11.01 18.69 -21.94
CA VAL A 131 10.09 17.55 -21.95
C VAL A 131 8.65 18.01 -21.74
N ARG A 132 7.73 17.34 -22.43
CA ARG A 132 6.29 17.48 -22.23
C ARG A 132 5.67 16.12 -22.04
N TYR A 133 5.07 15.91 -20.89
CA TYR A 133 4.37 14.67 -20.55
C TYR A 133 2.93 14.69 -21.09
N ASN A 134 2.58 13.71 -21.93
CA ASN A 134 1.27 13.63 -22.56
C ASN A 134 0.36 12.54 -21.97
N GLY A 135 0.85 11.77 -21.00
CA GLY A 135 0.12 10.71 -20.35
C GLY A 135 0.74 9.33 -20.52
N CYS A 136 0.12 8.33 -19.91
CA CYS A 136 0.58 6.96 -19.94
C CYS A 136 -0.53 6.01 -20.38
N SER A 137 -0.22 5.05 -21.23
CA SER A 137 -1.10 3.92 -21.55
C SER A 137 -0.64 2.70 -20.77
N ILE A 138 -1.54 2.11 -19.98
CA ILE A 138 -1.24 0.94 -19.16
C ILE A 138 -2.12 -0.21 -19.63
N LYS A 139 -1.50 -1.40 -19.74
CA LYS A 139 -2.19 -2.66 -20.02
C LYS A 139 -1.95 -3.59 -18.85
N PHE A 140 -2.96 -3.79 -18.02
CA PHE A 140 -2.95 -4.75 -16.93
C PHE A 140 -3.25 -6.14 -17.50
N TYR A 141 -2.33 -7.07 -17.36
CA TYR A 141 -2.53 -8.44 -17.80
C TYR A 141 -3.31 -9.21 -16.73
N LYS A 142 -4.23 -10.07 -17.17
CA LYS A 142 -5.01 -10.91 -16.27
C LYS A 142 -4.13 -12.06 -15.76
N ALA A 143 -4.04 -12.21 -14.45
CA ALA A 143 -3.48 -13.42 -13.85
C ALA A 143 -4.36 -14.63 -14.15
N GLU A 144 -3.84 -15.83 -14.04
CA GLU A 144 -4.58 -17.04 -14.38
C GLU A 144 -5.65 -17.37 -13.34
N ASN A 145 -5.26 -17.40 -12.08
CA ASN A 145 -6.09 -17.91 -10.98
C ASN A 145 -6.57 -16.84 -9.99
N TYR A 146 -5.98 -15.66 -10.01
CA TYR A 146 -6.20 -14.64 -8.99
C TYR A 146 -6.69 -13.34 -9.59
N ASP A 147 -7.67 -12.74 -8.91
CA ASP A 147 -8.14 -11.40 -9.23
C ASP A 147 -7.22 -10.36 -8.61
N TYR A 148 -7.26 -9.16 -9.13
CA TYR A 148 -6.59 -8.04 -8.50
C TYR A 148 -7.23 -6.72 -8.86
N VAL A 149 -6.90 -5.72 -8.08
CA VAL A 149 -7.39 -4.35 -8.25
C VAL A 149 -6.23 -3.39 -8.43
N ALA A 150 -6.49 -2.30 -9.15
CA ALA A 150 -5.51 -1.26 -9.37
C ALA A 150 -6.15 0.12 -9.25
N ILE A 151 -5.44 1.06 -8.64
CA ILE A 151 -5.77 2.47 -8.60
C ILE A 151 -4.61 3.24 -9.19
N ILE A 152 -4.89 4.27 -9.98
CA ILE A 152 -3.87 5.12 -10.57
C ILE A 152 -4.06 6.54 -10.05
N HIS A 153 -3.12 6.96 -9.23
CA HIS A 153 -3.08 8.29 -8.68
C HIS A 153 -2.34 9.23 -9.63
N ARG A 154 -2.92 10.39 -9.86
CA ARG A 154 -2.38 11.41 -10.77
C ARG A 154 -2.48 12.84 -10.22
N CYS A 155 -2.93 13.00 -8.98
CA CYS A 155 -3.01 14.29 -8.32
C CYS A 155 -1.78 14.49 -7.45
N LEU A 156 -1.06 15.57 -7.64
CA LEU A 156 0.10 15.92 -6.81
C LEU A 156 -0.36 16.42 -5.41
N PRO A 157 0.43 16.23 -4.38
CA PRO A 157 1.72 15.53 -4.35
C PRO A 157 1.53 14.01 -4.31
N LEU A 158 2.20 13.29 -5.19
CA LEU A 158 2.13 11.82 -5.29
C LEU A 158 3.13 11.18 -4.31
N LYS A 159 2.97 11.46 -3.03
CA LYS A 159 3.83 10.95 -1.94
C LYS A 159 3.19 9.73 -1.30
N ALA A 160 4.01 8.79 -0.85
CA ALA A 160 3.57 7.71 0.00
C ALA A 160 3.27 8.25 1.39
N THR A 161 2.07 7.97 1.89
CA THR A 161 1.61 8.33 3.23
C THR A 161 1.12 7.08 3.95
N ASN A 162 0.92 7.19 5.26
CA ASN A 162 0.34 6.11 6.05
C ASN A 162 -1.04 5.69 5.50
N GLU A 163 -1.86 6.68 5.12
CA GLU A 163 -3.19 6.43 4.55
C GLU A 163 -3.11 5.67 3.22
N LEU A 164 -2.09 5.93 2.39
CA LEU A 164 -1.89 5.20 1.15
C LEU A 164 -1.55 3.74 1.42
N TYR A 165 -0.69 3.45 2.39
CA TYR A 165 -0.38 2.09 2.80
C TYR A 165 -1.60 1.38 3.37
N MET A 166 -2.33 2.00 4.29
CA MET A 166 -3.57 1.44 4.85
C MET A 166 -4.66 1.22 3.79
N SER A 167 -4.74 2.11 2.79
CA SER A 167 -5.69 1.98 1.68
C SER A 167 -5.30 0.92 0.65
N SER A 168 -4.11 0.33 0.74
CA SER A 168 -3.66 -0.74 -0.17
C SER A 168 -4.33 -2.10 0.08
N GLN A 169 -5.21 -2.15 1.04
CA GLN A 169 -6.05 -3.31 1.32
C GLN A 169 -7.17 -3.44 0.26
N PRO A 170 -7.48 -4.67 -0.22
CA PRO A 170 -8.34 -4.87 -1.38
C PRO A 170 -9.74 -4.28 -1.23
N GLN A 171 -10.39 -4.42 -0.07
CA GLN A 171 -11.74 -3.88 0.16
C GLN A 171 -11.75 -2.36 0.05
N ILE A 172 -10.79 -1.68 0.66
CA ILE A 172 -10.69 -0.22 0.60
C ILE A 172 -10.47 0.25 -0.84
N MET A 173 -9.59 -0.45 -1.57
CA MET A 173 -9.35 -0.15 -2.98
C MET A 173 -10.59 -0.36 -3.83
N MET A 174 -11.34 -1.45 -3.62
CA MET A 174 -12.58 -1.74 -4.37
C MET A 174 -13.67 -0.70 -4.15
N LEU A 175 -13.74 -0.10 -2.97
CA LEU A 175 -14.69 0.98 -2.65
C LEU A 175 -14.32 2.33 -3.30
N THR A 176 -13.09 2.47 -3.76
CA THR A 176 -12.62 3.72 -4.37
C THR A 176 -13.25 3.92 -5.76
N LYS A 177 -13.76 5.11 -6.03
CA LYS A 177 -14.50 5.48 -7.25
C LYS A 177 -13.78 5.14 -8.57
N HIS A 178 -12.46 5.18 -8.58
CA HIS A 178 -11.64 4.96 -9.79
C HIS A 178 -10.88 3.64 -9.76
N CYS A 179 -11.34 2.70 -8.96
CA CYS A 179 -10.75 1.36 -8.90
C CYS A 179 -10.93 0.62 -10.23
N ILE A 180 -9.86 -0.02 -10.66
CA ILE A 180 -9.82 -0.85 -11.86
C ILE A 180 -9.85 -2.31 -11.40
N HIS A 181 -10.98 -2.99 -11.56
CA HIS A 181 -11.10 -4.41 -11.26
C HIS A 181 -10.56 -5.24 -12.42
N ILE A 182 -9.65 -6.13 -12.16
CA ILE A 182 -9.05 -7.04 -13.13
C ILE A 182 -9.34 -8.48 -12.68
N PRO A 183 -10.42 -9.10 -13.22
CA PRO A 183 -10.75 -10.49 -12.90
C PRO A 183 -9.73 -11.44 -13.52
N CYS A 184 -9.53 -12.59 -12.90
CA CYS A 184 -8.65 -13.64 -13.38
C CYS A 184 -9.12 -14.20 -14.74
N ARG A 185 -8.23 -14.94 -15.41
CA ARG A 185 -8.55 -15.54 -16.71
C ARG A 185 -9.60 -16.66 -16.59
N LYS A 186 -9.58 -17.41 -15.51
CA LYS A 186 -10.57 -18.48 -15.27
C LYS A 186 -11.98 -17.94 -15.05
N ALA A 187 -12.12 -16.87 -14.29
CA ALA A 187 -13.42 -16.22 -14.05
C ALA A 187 -13.95 -15.46 -15.27
N ASN A 188 -13.06 -14.90 -16.07
CA ASN A 188 -13.45 -14.07 -17.20
C ASN A 188 -12.71 -14.49 -18.48
N ARG A 189 -13.35 -15.36 -19.26
CA ARG A 189 -12.85 -15.91 -20.54
C ARG A 189 -12.94 -14.94 -21.72
N ASN A 190 -13.15 -13.66 -21.49
CA ASN A 190 -13.12 -12.66 -22.56
C ASN A 190 -11.84 -12.77 -23.39
N LYS A 191 -11.96 -12.59 -24.71
CA LYS A 191 -10.88 -12.77 -25.71
C LYS A 191 -9.61 -11.97 -25.41
N LYS A 192 -9.70 -10.84 -24.68
CA LYS A 192 -8.53 -10.00 -24.34
C LYS A 192 -7.95 -10.41 -22.98
N ASN A 193 -6.68 -10.79 -23.00
CA ASN A 193 -5.93 -11.16 -21.80
C ASN A 193 -5.46 -9.94 -20.98
N TYR A 194 -5.89 -8.75 -21.31
CA TYR A 194 -5.52 -7.52 -20.60
C TYR A 194 -6.65 -6.50 -20.58
N LYS A 195 -6.61 -5.63 -19.58
CA LYS A 195 -7.42 -4.41 -19.49
C LYS A 195 -6.52 -3.19 -19.79
N LYS A 196 -6.90 -2.37 -20.78
CA LYS A 196 -6.13 -1.18 -21.18
C LYS A 196 -6.77 0.07 -20.59
N VAL A 197 -5.94 0.93 -20.01
CA VAL A 197 -6.34 2.22 -19.47
C VAL A 197 -5.39 3.29 -20.00
N PHE A 198 -5.91 4.47 -20.31
CA PHE A 198 -5.11 5.65 -20.60
C PHE A 198 -5.21 6.65 -19.46
N VAL A 199 -4.07 7.05 -18.94
CA VAL A 199 -3.92 7.97 -17.82
C VAL A 199 -3.47 9.32 -18.37
N LYS A 200 -4.30 10.33 -18.17
CA LYS A 200 -3.94 11.72 -18.50
C LYS A 200 -2.85 12.21 -17.54
N PRO A 201 -2.00 13.15 -17.96
CA PRO A 201 -1.03 13.74 -17.04
C PRO A 201 -1.72 14.42 -15.85
N PRO A 202 -1.01 14.64 -14.73
CA PRO A 202 -1.45 15.56 -13.69
C PRO A 202 -1.83 16.91 -14.27
N THR A 203 -2.79 17.59 -13.67
CA THR A 203 -3.30 18.88 -14.19
C THR A 203 -2.20 19.91 -14.34
N GLN A 204 -1.24 19.90 -13.41
CA GLN A 204 -0.06 20.78 -13.43
C GLN A 204 0.85 20.55 -14.64
N PHE A 205 0.89 19.34 -15.18
CA PHE A 205 1.75 18.97 -16.30
C PHE A 205 1.03 19.03 -17.66
N THR A 206 -0.28 19.28 -17.65
CA THR A 206 -1.08 19.29 -18.86
C THR A 206 -0.66 20.45 -19.77
N ASN A 207 -0.29 20.12 -21.01
CA ASN A 207 0.13 21.07 -22.04
C ASN A 207 1.32 21.97 -21.70
N LYS A 208 2.19 21.55 -20.79
CA LYS A 208 3.36 22.34 -20.39
C LYS A 208 4.66 21.71 -20.87
N TRP A 209 5.61 22.58 -21.21
CA TRP A 209 6.99 22.23 -21.37
C TRP A 209 7.73 22.48 -20.06
N MET A 210 8.60 21.58 -19.67
CA MET A 210 9.42 21.66 -18.47
C MET A 210 10.82 21.22 -18.83
N PHE A 211 11.83 21.73 -18.13
CA PHE A 211 13.17 21.18 -18.28
C PHE A 211 13.25 19.77 -17.71
N GLN A 212 13.96 18.89 -18.39
CA GLN A 212 14.09 17.51 -17.93
C GLN A 212 14.67 17.44 -16.52
N ALA A 213 15.67 18.25 -16.21
CA ALA A 213 16.30 18.31 -14.89
C ALA A 213 15.31 18.69 -13.78
N ASP A 214 14.35 19.58 -14.05
CA ASP A 214 13.36 20.01 -13.06
C ASP A 214 12.30 18.95 -12.79
N ILE A 215 11.88 18.23 -13.84
CA ILE A 215 10.79 17.24 -13.71
C ILE A 215 11.28 15.82 -13.41
N CYS A 216 12.58 15.53 -13.59
CA CYS A 216 13.09 14.16 -13.56
C CYS A 216 12.76 13.42 -12.28
N LYS A 217 12.82 14.09 -11.13
CA LYS A 217 12.51 13.54 -9.80
C LYS A 217 11.04 13.71 -9.39
N GLN A 218 10.26 14.45 -10.18
CA GLN A 218 8.84 14.63 -9.88
C GLN A 218 8.01 13.42 -10.33
N PRO A 219 7.07 12.96 -9.50
CA PRO A 219 6.25 11.81 -9.87
C PRO A 219 5.29 12.15 -11.01
N LEU A 220 5.29 11.30 -12.03
CA LEU A 220 4.39 11.39 -13.18
C LEU A 220 3.04 10.73 -12.88
N LEU A 221 3.07 9.62 -12.16
CA LEU A 221 1.91 8.90 -11.65
C LEU A 221 2.35 7.90 -10.57
N VAL A 222 1.40 7.49 -9.74
CA VAL A 222 1.57 6.36 -8.81
C VAL A 222 0.54 5.31 -9.13
N ILE A 223 0.98 4.06 -9.23
CA ILE A 223 0.12 2.89 -9.43
C ILE A 223 0.11 2.11 -8.12
N GLN A 224 -1.08 1.97 -7.56
CA GLN A 224 -1.35 1.14 -6.41
C GLN A 224 -2.08 -0.10 -6.89
N THR A 225 -1.58 -1.28 -6.58
CA THR A 225 -2.16 -2.56 -6.98
C THR A 225 -2.24 -3.49 -5.78
N CYS A 226 -3.25 -4.32 -5.74
CA CYS A 226 -3.42 -5.31 -4.67
C CYS A 226 -4.09 -6.55 -5.22
N ILE A 227 -3.62 -7.71 -4.76
CA ILE A 227 -4.31 -8.98 -5.00
C ILE A 227 -5.66 -8.97 -4.29
N ALA A 228 -6.70 -9.51 -4.93
CA ALA A 228 -8.05 -9.52 -4.40
C ALA A 228 -8.76 -10.82 -4.73
N SER A 229 -9.87 -11.07 -4.06
CA SER A 229 -10.85 -12.09 -4.44
C SER A 229 -12.19 -11.42 -4.67
N PHE A 230 -12.77 -11.62 -5.84
CA PHE A 230 -14.12 -11.12 -6.13
C PHE A 230 -15.21 -12.11 -5.73
N ASP A 231 -14.82 -13.38 -5.51
CA ASP A 231 -15.74 -14.46 -5.19
C ASP A 231 -15.93 -14.67 -3.68
N ARG A 232 -14.97 -14.23 -2.86
CA ARG A 232 -14.94 -14.48 -1.41
C ARG A 232 -14.85 -13.18 -0.64
N MET A 233 -15.86 -12.95 0.19
CA MET A 233 -15.94 -11.73 0.99
C MET A 233 -15.07 -11.83 2.25
N PHE A 234 -15.30 -12.84 3.08
CA PHE A 234 -14.59 -13.03 4.35
C PHE A 234 -14.01 -14.45 4.43
N LEU A 235 -13.00 -14.63 5.25
CA LEU A 235 -12.37 -15.91 5.59
C LEU A 235 -11.97 -16.80 4.40
N ALA A 236 -11.27 -17.88 4.68
CA ALA A 236 -10.94 -18.90 3.67
C ALA A 236 -12.16 -19.79 3.37
N ALA A 237 -12.16 -20.48 2.22
CA ALA A 237 -13.28 -21.32 1.81
C ALA A 237 -13.47 -22.55 2.70
N ASP A 238 -12.41 -23.00 3.33
CA ASP A 238 -12.35 -24.12 4.27
C ASP A 238 -12.66 -23.72 5.71
N SER A 239 -12.85 -22.42 5.98
CA SER A 239 -13.20 -21.95 7.32
C SER A 239 -14.61 -22.40 7.68
N GLN A 240 -14.73 -23.05 8.84
CA GLN A 240 -16.00 -23.50 9.42
C GLN A 240 -16.61 -22.49 10.39
N SER A 241 -15.94 -21.37 10.64
CA SER A 241 -16.34 -20.36 11.61
C SER A 241 -16.14 -18.96 11.05
N THR A 242 -16.89 -17.99 11.56
CA THR A 242 -16.68 -16.54 11.29
C THR A 242 -15.48 -15.97 12.04
N THR A 243 -14.85 -16.77 12.90
CA THR A 243 -13.67 -16.36 13.67
C THR A 243 -12.43 -17.09 13.17
N MET A 244 -11.29 -16.41 13.25
CA MET A 244 -9.99 -17.02 13.02
C MET A 244 -9.23 -17.17 14.33
N GLY A 245 -8.39 -18.20 14.45
CA GLY A 245 -7.53 -18.42 15.61
C GLY A 245 -6.10 -17.98 15.35
N PHE A 246 -5.44 -17.52 16.39
CA PHE A 246 -4.01 -17.29 16.43
C PHE A 246 -3.48 -17.45 17.84
N ILE A 247 -2.18 -17.63 17.97
CA ILE A 247 -1.51 -17.77 19.27
C ILE A 247 -0.96 -16.42 19.67
N SER A 248 -1.15 -16.02 20.92
CA SER A 248 -0.53 -14.84 21.51
C SER A 248 0.35 -15.23 22.69
N LEU A 249 1.48 -14.57 22.83
CA LEU A 249 2.23 -14.61 24.08
C LEU A 249 1.29 -14.19 25.22
N ASN A 250 1.36 -14.89 26.34
CA ASN A 250 0.62 -14.50 27.54
C ASN A 250 1.31 -13.32 28.24
N THR A 251 0.98 -12.10 27.83
CA THR A 251 1.62 -10.87 28.33
C THR A 251 1.34 -10.60 29.81
N GLN A 252 0.37 -11.28 30.42
CA GLN A 252 0.08 -11.13 31.85
C GLN A 252 1.01 -11.96 32.73
N SER A 253 1.35 -13.17 32.30
CA SER A 253 2.22 -14.08 33.03
C SER A 253 3.65 -14.07 32.54
N PHE A 254 3.88 -13.64 31.30
CA PHE A 254 5.21 -13.53 30.73
C PHE A 254 5.89 -12.24 31.19
N VAL A 255 6.60 -12.36 32.32
CA VAL A 255 7.26 -11.22 32.96
C VAL A 255 8.67 -11.11 32.42
N LEU A 256 8.92 -10.15 31.55
CA LEU A 256 10.21 -9.98 30.88
C LEU A 256 11.38 -9.74 31.83
N HIS A 257 11.15 -9.21 33.03
CA HIS A 257 12.23 -8.95 33.98
C HIS A 257 12.87 -10.24 34.53
N ASN A 258 12.21 -11.38 34.42
CA ASN A 258 12.78 -12.68 34.83
C ASN A 258 13.61 -13.31 33.70
N TRP A 259 13.65 -12.69 32.52
CA TRP A 259 14.30 -13.23 31.34
C TRP A 259 15.39 -12.29 30.86
N ASN A 260 16.54 -12.82 30.55
CA ASN A 260 17.54 -12.12 29.77
C ASN A 260 17.30 -12.43 28.28
N THR A 261 17.18 -11.41 27.47
CA THR A 261 17.10 -11.53 26.02
C THR A 261 18.29 -10.87 25.33
N PRO A 262 19.52 -11.32 25.61
CA PRO A 262 20.64 -10.80 24.86
C PRO A 262 20.54 -11.27 23.42
N PRO A 263 20.84 -10.43 22.44
CA PRO A 263 20.70 -10.75 21.02
C PRO A 263 21.57 -11.92 20.54
N THR A 264 22.45 -12.43 21.39
CA THR A 264 23.39 -13.51 21.05
C THR A 264 23.09 -14.86 21.70
N THR A 265 22.12 -14.97 22.59
CA THR A 265 21.92 -16.18 23.40
C THR A 265 20.48 -16.70 23.44
N GLY A 266 19.58 -16.05 22.73
CA GLY A 266 18.16 -16.43 22.73
C GLY A 266 17.45 -16.17 24.08
N TYR A 267 16.31 -16.78 24.26
CA TYR A 267 15.50 -16.68 25.47
C TYR A 267 16.13 -17.49 26.59
N LYS A 268 16.57 -16.83 27.66
CA LYS A 268 17.07 -17.50 28.86
C LYS A 268 16.69 -16.70 30.10
N PRO A 269 16.51 -17.35 31.26
CA PRO A 269 16.33 -16.64 32.52
C PRO A 269 17.55 -15.81 32.88
N GLN A 270 17.40 -15.01 33.94
CA GLN A 270 18.52 -14.28 34.52
C GLN A 270 19.59 -15.24 35.08
N GLU A 271 20.74 -14.71 35.24
CA GLU A 271 21.83 -15.48 35.85
C GLU A 271 21.43 -16.09 37.18
N LYS A 272 21.84 -17.34 37.41
CA LYS A 272 21.46 -18.15 38.60
C LYS A 272 19.98 -18.47 38.70
N GLN A 273 19.24 -18.40 37.61
CA GLN A 273 17.85 -18.87 37.50
C GLN A 273 17.75 -20.05 36.55
N TYR A 274 17.02 -21.08 36.92
CA TYR A 274 16.90 -22.35 36.22
C TYR A 274 15.44 -22.68 35.97
N LEU A 275 15.12 -23.16 34.76
CA LEU A 275 13.75 -23.45 34.36
C LEU A 275 13.40 -24.90 34.54
N PHE A 276 12.20 -25.11 35.08
CA PHE A 276 11.54 -26.42 35.20
C PHE A 276 10.10 -26.31 34.70
N GLY A 277 9.61 -27.40 34.12
CA GLY A 277 8.21 -27.56 33.73
C GLY A 277 7.55 -28.74 34.45
N THR A 278 6.25 -28.80 34.45
CA THR A 278 5.46 -29.97 34.90
C THR A 278 4.43 -30.36 33.86
N GLU A 279 4.14 -31.66 33.74
CA GLU A 279 3.07 -32.17 32.87
C GLU A 279 1.67 -31.90 33.46
N ASN A 280 1.56 -31.74 34.77
CA ASN A 280 0.27 -31.74 35.51
C ASN A 280 -0.28 -30.34 35.72
N GLY A 281 0.40 -29.28 35.34
CA GLY A 281 -0.05 -27.90 35.50
C GLY A 281 -0.29 -27.48 36.95
N GLN A 282 0.33 -28.14 37.92
CA GLN A 282 0.12 -27.86 39.34
C GLN A 282 0.48 -26.43 39.72
N ALA A 283 -0.38 -25.75 40.43
CA ALA A 283 -0.19 -24.35 40.79
C ALA A 283 1.00 -24.11 41.73
N ASP A 284 1.21 -25.02 42.64
CA ASP A 284 2.24 -24.93 43.67
C ASP A 284 3.33 -25.98 43.41
N PRO A 285 4.52 -25.58 43.00
CA PRO A 285 5.60 -26.52 42.69
C PRO A 285 6.01 -27.31 43.94
N ASN A 286 5.81 -26.81 45.14
CA ASN A 286 6.14 -27.51 46.38
C ASN A 286 5.25 -28.72 46.66
N LYS A 287 4.14 -28.88 45.94
CA LYS A 287 3.24 -30.04 46.04
C LYS A 287 3.58 -31.16 45.04
N GLU A 288 4.48 -30.90 44.07
CA GLU A 288 4.88 -31.88 43.10
C GLU A 288 6.12 -32.64 43.54
N PRO A 289 6.14 -33.97 43.34
CA PRO A 289 7.38 -34.74 43.50
C PRO A 289 8.38 -34.36 42.38
N ILE A 290 9.70 -34.42 42.69
CA ILE A 290 10.73 -34.07 41.73
C ILE A 290 10.69 -34.90 40.45
N THR A 291 10.17 -36.14 40.52
CA THR A 291 10.01 -37.06 39.40
C THR A 291 9.01 -36.55 38.34
N ASN A 292 8.14 -35.62 38.72
CA ASN A 292 7.21 -34.97 37.78
C ASN A 292 7.79 -33.71 37.15
N LEU A 293 8.96 -33.27 37.57
CA LEU A 293 9.63 -32.13 37.00
C LEU A 293 10.38 -32.46 35.73
N ILE A 294 10.37 -31.52 34.81
CA ILE A 294 11.11 -31.55 33.56
C ILE A 294 12.08 -30.38 33.58
N TYR A 295 13.36 -30.68 33.47
CA TYR A 295 14.38 -29.65 33.39
C TYR A 295 14.42 -29.08 31.98
N LEU A 296 14.13 -27.80 31.83
CA LEU A 296 14.09 -27.08 30.55
C LEU A 296 15.41 -26.37 30.23
N GLY A 297 16.22 -26.07 31.23
CA GLY A 297 17.54 -25.52 31.02
C GLY A 297 18.51 -26.53 30.39
N GLY A 298 19.50 -26.04 29.64
CA GLY A 298 20.53 -26.86 29.00
C GLY A 298 20.05 -27.66 27.78
N THR A 299 18.84 -27.44 27.29
CA THR A 299 18.31 -28.04 26.06
C THR A 299 18.09 -26.96 25.00
N GLY A 300 18.12 -27.33 23.72
CA GLY A 300 17.82 -26.41 22.63
C GLY A 300 16.33 -26.11 22.49
N PRO A 301 15.95 -25.02 21.77
CA PRO A 301 14.53 -24.63 21.58
C PRO A 301 13.67 -25.71 20.92
N ALA A 302 14.26 -26.54 20.08
CA ALA A 302 13.58 -27.63 19.40
C ALA A 302 13.40 -28.89 20.26
N GLN A 303 13.89 -28.89 21.50
CA GLN A 303 13.85 -30.07 22.38
C GLN A 303 12.84 -29.87 23.51
N THR A 304 12.28 -30.99 23.94
CA THR A 304 11.19 -31.04 24.94
C THR A 304 11.68 -30.97 26.39
N GLY A 305 12.98 -30.79 26.61
CA GLY A 305 13.56 -30.81 27.97
C GLY A 305 13.95 -32.21 28.45
N ILE A 306 14.43 -32.28 29.66
CA ILE A 306 14.90 -33.51 30.30
C ILE A 306 13.98 -33.87 31.46
N PRO A 307 13.09 -34.89 31.32
CA PRO A 307 12.23 -35.31 32.43
C PRO A 307 13.03 -36.01 33.53
N ILE A 308 12.75 -35.63 34.79
CA ILE A 308 13.38 -36.20 35.97
C ILE A 308 12.49 -37.35 36.48
N LYS A 309 12.37 -38.48 35.75
CA LYS A 309 11.49 -39.58 36.13
C LYS A 309 12.10 -40.52 37.16
N ASN A 310 13.44 -40.60 37.23
CA ASN A 310 14.20 -41.50 38.08
C ASN A 310 15.61 -40.96 38.29
N LYS A 311 16.45 -41.74 39.00
CA LYS A 311 17.84 -41.41 39.23
C LYS A 311 18.66 -41.20 37.94
N ASP A 312 18.33 -41.90 36.87
CA ASP A 312 18.98 -41.76 35.57
C ASP A 312 18.64 -40.44 34.91
N GLY A 313 17.39 -39.99 35.02
CA GLY A 313 16.97 -38.65 34.59
C GLY A 313 17.67 -37.54 35.36
N LEU A 314 17.81 -37.72 36.66
CA LEU A 314 18.56 -36.78 37.52
C LEU A 314 20.07 -36.68 37.12
N ASN A 315 20.68 -37.82 36.80
CA ASN A 315 22.06 -37.88 36.34
C ASN A 315 22.32 -37.24 34.97
N LYS A 316 21.27 -37.11 34.13
CA LYS A 316 21.32 -36.48 32.83
C LYS A 316 21.20 -34.94 32.88
N LEU A 317 20.96 -34.38 34.04
CA LEU A 317 20.88 -32.92 34.16
C LEU A 317 22.22 -32.32 33.78
N PRO A 318 22.26 -31.39 32.86
CA PRO A 318 23.52 -30.78 32.43
C PRO A 318 24.14 -29.93 33.56
N THR A 319 25.43 -30.00 33.67
CA THR A 319 26.22 -29.21 34.65
C THR A 319 26.35 -27.75 34.24
N GLU A 320 26.20 -27.46 32.96
CA GLU A 320 26.29 -26.11 32.40
C GLU A 320 25.04 -25.77 31.64
N THR A 321 24.45 -24.64 31.94
CA THR A 321 23.20 -24.16 31.31
C THR A 321 23.51 -23.11 30.25
N LYS A 322 23.94 -23.52 29.07
CA LYS A 322 24.19 -22.61 27.97
C LYS A 322 23.00 -22.35 27.07
N MET A 323 22.06 -23.30 27.05
CA MET A 323 20.86 -23.25 26.24
C MET A 323 19.63 -23.63 27.05
N TRP A 324 18.46 -23.21 26.57
CA TRP A 324 17.19 -23.37 27.28
C TRP A 324 16.29 -24.32 26.52
N GLY A 325 15.57 -25.18 27.23
CA GLY A 325 14.46 -25.95 26.70
C GLY A 325 13.30 -25.04 26.28
N ASN A 326 12.47 -25.56 25.38
CA ASN A 326 11.33 -24.81 24.88
C ASN A 326 10.20 -24.79 25.90
N ILE A 327 9.99 -23.63 26.50
CA ILE A 327 8.94 -23.40 27.52
C ILE A 327 7.54 -23.29 26.92
N PHE A 328 7.39 -23.31 25.59
CA PHE A 328 6.13 -23.19 24.88
C PHE A 328 5.63 -24.54 24.34
N ILE A 329 6.41 -25.59 24.34
CA ILE A 329 6.00 -26.88 23.78
C ILE A 329 4.80 -27.47 24.53
N PRO A 330 3.67 -27.74 23.81
CA PRO A 330 2.45 -28.26 24.41
C PRO A 330 2.60 -29.68 25.00
N HIS A 331 3.64 -30.41 24.61
CA HIS A 331 3.86 -31.79 25.05
C HIS A 331 3.86 -31.97 26.57
N TYR A 332 4.41 -31.00 27.31
CA TYR A 332 4.44 -31.02 28.77
C TYR A 332 3.37 -30.17 29.42
N PHE A 333 2.62 -29.41 28.63
CA PHE A 333 1.66 -28.42 29.08
C PHE A 333 0.29 -28.68 28.44
N SER A 334 -0.43 -29.66 28.91
CA SER A 334 -1.77 -30.02 28.40
C SER A 334 -2.81 -28.92 28.67
N GLY A 335 -2.61 -27.72 28.06
CA GLY A 335 -3.49 -26.56 28.19
C GLY A 335 -3.33 -25.74 29.48
N GLU A 336 -2.79 -26.31 30.52
CA GLU A 336 -2.54 -25.66 31.81
C GLU A 336 -1.07 -25.81 32.31
N GLY A 337 -0.16 -26.03 31.39
CA GLY A 337 1.26 -26.20 31.68
C GLY A 337 1.82 -25.11 32.60
N ALA A 338 2.67 -25.49 33.53
CA ALA A 338 3.33 -24.56 34.41
C ALA A 338 4.85 -24.61 34.22
N VAL A 339 5.45 -23.43 34.13
CA VAL A 339 6.90 -23.25 34.14
C VAL A 339 7.30 -22.60 35.44
N TYR A 340 8.29 -23.16 36.11
CA TYR A 340 8.82 -22.66 37.37
C TYR A 340 10.25 -22.22 37.20
N ILE A 341 10.63 -21.20 37.94
CA ILE A 341 12.01 -20.70 38.00
C ILE A 341 12.57 -20.99 39.38
N SER A 342 13.71 -21.67 39.42
CA SER A 342 14.44 -22.00 40.64
C SER A 342 15.74 -21.25 40.73
N SER A 343 16.16 -20.92 41.95
CA SER A 343 17.49 -20.43 42.25
C SER A 343 18.53 -21.55 42.40
N LYS A 344 18.09 -22.79 42.63
CA LYS A 344 18.97 -23.95 42.77
C LYS A 344 19.42 -24.49 41.44
N SER A 345 20.72 -24.69 41.31
CA SER A 345 21.31 -25.28 40.12
C SER A 345 20.96 -26.77 39.99
N PRO A 346 20.89 -27.31 38.75
CA PRO A 346 20.70 -28.75 38.55
C PRO A 346 21.69 -29.63 39.29
N LEU A 347 22.92 -29.12 39.46
CA LEU A 347 23.99 -29.84 40.18
C LEU A 347 23.69 -29.88 41.69
N GLU A 348 23.22 -28.82 42.30
CA GLU A 348 22.81 -28.79 43.71
C GLU A 348 21.65 -29.73 43.96
N ILE A 349 20.65 -29.74 43.07
CA ILE A 349 19.50 -30.65 43.13
C ILE A 349 19.96 -32.10 43.00
N LYS A 350 20.84 -32.38 42.06
CA LYS A 350 21.42 -33.72 41.87
C LYS A 350 22.16 -34.16 43.12
N ASN A 351 23.08 -33.37 43.66
CA ASN A 351 23.86 -33.69 44.85
C ASN A 351 22.99 -33.96 46.09
N TYR A 352 21.91 -33.21 46.25
CA TYR A 352 20.95 -33.43 47.35
C TYR A 352 20.31 -34.81 47.22
N TYR A 353 19.81 -35.22 46.05
CA TYR A 353 19.13 -36.50 45.88
C TYR A 353 20.08 -37.69 45.71
N ASP A 354 21.35 -37.44 45.38
CA ASP A 354 22.36 -38.51 45.39
C ASP A 354 22.67 -38.98 46.83
N THR A 355 22.57 -38.07 47.80
CA THR A 355 22.72 -38.41 49.22
C THR A 355 21.47 -38.95 49.85
N GLN A 356 20.29 -38.67 49.31
CA GLN A 356 18.97 -39.06 49.87
C GLN A 356 18.08 -39.74 48.81
N THR A 357 18.53 -40.90 48.31
CA THR A 357 17.88 -41.62 47.19
C THR A 357 16.47 -42.11 47.48
N THR A 358 16.12 -42.33 48.73
CA THR A 358 14.76 -42.74 49.16
C THR A 358 13.73 -41.64 49.05
N LYS A 359 14.13 -40.40 48.99
CA LYS A 359 13.27 -39.21 48.91
C LYS A 359 12.88 -38.83 47.49
N LEU A 360 13.45 -39.41 46.48
CA LEU A 360 13.23 -39.07 45.07
C LEU A 360 11.77 -39.22 44.63
N THR A 361 11.04 -40.18 45.19
CA THR A 361 9.67 -40.51 44.85
C THR A 361 8.64 -39.95 45.87
N THR A 362 9.08 -39.63 47.08
CA THR A 362 8.18 -39.23 48.19
C THR A 362 8.28 -37.77 48.58
N ASP A 363 9.39 -37.15 48.32
CA ASP A 363 9.59 -35.76 48.71
C ASP A 363 8.94 -34.80 47.70
N LYS A 364 8.15 -33.94 48.29
CA LYS A 364 7.73 -32.71 47.63
C LYS A 364 8.95 -31.79 47.49
N VAL A 365 9.02 -31.01 46.44
CA VAL A 365 10.22 -30.23 46.05
C VAL A 365 10.44 -29.01 46.95
N GLU A 366 10.34 -29.15 48.28
CA GLU A 366 10.56 -28.07 49.23
C GLU A 366 12.06 -27.59 49.21
N THR A 367 12.95 -28.44 48.75
CA THR A 367 14.38 -28.16 48.67
C THR A 367 14.79 -27.37 47.43
N VAL A 368 13.91 -27.23 46.47
CA VAL A 368 14.11 -26.40 45.30
C VAL A 368 13.52 -25.03 45.53
N GLU A 369 14.33 -24.05 45.81
CA GLU A 369 13.89 -22.68 46.03
C GLU A 369 13.29 -22.10 44.80
N TRP A 370 11.95 -21.90 44.80
CA TRP A 370 11.24 -21.33 43.72
C TRP A 370 11.19 -19.80 43.76
N ILE A 371 11.59 -19.13 42.68
CA ILE A 371 11.55 -17.69 42.56
C ILE A 371 10.15 -17.22 42.16
N THR A 372 9.49 -17.98 41.28
CA THR A 372 8.11 -17.72 40.89
C THR A 372 7.22 -18.88 41.27
N PRO A 373 6.18 -18.65 42.03
CA PRO A 373 5.31 -19.72 42.53
C PRO A 373 4.46 -20.33 41.43
N LYS A 374 4.14 -19.63 40.37
CA LYS A 374 3.42 -20.18 39.22
C LYS A 374 3.62 -19.29 37.99
N SER A 375 4.04 -19.87 36.89
CA SER A 375 3.80 -19.31 35.59
C SER A 375 2.66 -20.10 34.95
N THR A 376 1.52 -19.44 34.71
CA THR A 376 0.46 -19.97 33.86
C THR A 376 0.97 -20.15 32.44
N ALA A 377 0.20 -20.80 31.56
CA ALA A 377 0.57 -21.01 30.18
C ALA A 377 1.24 -19.78 29.54
N ASN A 378 2.40 -19.98 28.95
CA ASN A 378 3.21 -18.89 28.38
C ASN A 378 2.60 -18.31 27.10
N TYR A 379 1.59 -18.96 26.56
CA TYR A 379 0.83 -18.48 25.40
C TYR A 379 -0.68 -18.72 25.62
N VAL A 380 -1.47 -17.99 24.87
CA VAL A 380 -2.94 -18.05 24.91
C VAL A 380 -3.44 -18.24 23.48
N ASN A 381 -4.34 -19.20 23.29
CA ASN A 381 -5.07 -19.37 22.05
C ASN A 381 -6.15 -18.29 21.94
N CYS A 382 -5.95 -17.36 21.03
CA CYS A 382 -6.84 -16.22 20.79
C CYS A 382 -7.76 -16.48 19.62
N ARG A 383 -8.93 -15.87 19.67
CA ARG A 383 -9.90 -15.84 18.57
C ARG A 383 -10.25 -14.41 18.21
N TYR A 384 -10.29 -14.14 16.92
CA TYR A 384 -10.63 -12.86 16.34
C TYR A 384 -11.79 -13.01 15.35
N ASN A 385 -12.79 -12.15 15.46
CA ASN A 385 -13.91 -12.11 14.53
C ASN A 385 -13.87 -10.82 13.70
N PRO A 386 -13.46 -10.87 12.42
CA PRO A 386 -13.38 -9.70 11.57
C PRO A 386 -14.73 -9.04 11.28
N LEU A 387 -15.85 -9.79 11.38
CA LEU A 387 -17.20 -9.25 11.20
C LEU A 387 -17.67 -8.40 12.39
N ALA A 388 -17.15 -8.66 13.59
CA ALA A 388 -17.48 -7.93 14.80
C ALA A 388 -16.58 -6.71 15.00
N ASP A 389 -15.45 -6.64 14.30
CA ASP A 389 -14.45 -5.59 14.49
C ASP A 389 -14.91 -4.26 13.88
N LYS A 390 -15.23 -3.31 14.75
CA LYS A 390 -15.64 -1.94 14.38
C LYS A 390 -14.48 -0.96 14.33
N GLY A 391 -13.27 -1.41 14.63
CA GLY A 391 -12.07 -0.58 14.65
C GLY A 391 -11.86 0.21 15.94
N THR A 392 -12.92 0.57 16.65
CA THR A 392 -12.83 1.42 17.84
C THR A 392 -12.03 0.73 18.94
N GLY A 393 -10.96 1.39 19.40
CA GLY A 393 -10.09 0.87 20.46
C GLY A 393 -9.02 -0.11 19.97
N ASN A 394 -8.96 -0.40 18.68
CA ASN A 394 -7.84 -1.13 18.11
C ASN A 394 -6.61 -0.23 18.02
N LYS A 395 -5.47 -0.79 18.39
CA LYS A 395 -4.16 -0.14 18.28
C LYS A 395 -3.10 -1.17 17.92
N VAL A 396 -2.20 -0.80 17.01
CA VAL A 396 -1.06 -1.63 16.56
C VAL A 396 0.19 -0.78 16.57
N TYR A 397 1.25 -1.31 17.12
CA TYR A 397 2.55 -0.63 17.20
C TYR A 397 3.70 -1.62 17.33
N LEU A 398 4.93 -1.13 17.14
CA LEU A 398 6.17 -1.89 17.33
C LEU A 398 6.80 -1.56 18.68
N VAL A 399 7.26 -2.58 19.36
CA VAL A 399 8.11 -2.44 20.56
C VAL A 399 9.46 -3.12 20.32
N SER A 400 10.47 -2.73 21.07
CA SER A 400 11.76 -3.42 21.06
C SER A 400 11.63 -4.79 21.75
N ASN A 401 12.32 -5.79 21.23
CA ASN A 401 12.46 -7.07 21.92
C ASN A 401 13.59 -7.07 22.95
N SER A 402 14.35 -5.98 23.05
CA SER A 402 15.27 -5.76 24.16
C SER A 402 14.49 -5.47 25.45
N ARG A 403 15.12 -5.77 26.57
CA ARG A 403 14.54 -5.60 27.90
C ARG A 403 14.40 -4.12 28.24
N ASP A 404 13.17 -3.60 28.19
CA ASP A 404 12.80 -2.29 28.70
C ASP A 404 12.01 -2.43 30.03
N GLN A 405 11.97 -1.37 30.82
CA GLN A 405 11.26 -1.36 32.10
C GLN A 405 9.75 -1.54 31.94
N GLU A 406 9.20 -1.06 30.83
CA GLU A 406 7.79 -1.24 30.45
C GLU A 406 7.69 -1.99 29.12
N PRO A 407 7.83 -3.32 29.16
CA PRO A 407 7.64 -4.11 27.96
C PRO A 407 6.20 -3.91 27.47
N TRP A 408 6.04 -3.87 26.17
CA TRP A 408 4.72 -3.70 25.53
C TRP A 408 4.12 -2.28 25.57
N ALA A 409 4.81 -1.28 26.13
CA ALA A 409 4.32 0.09 26.06
C ALA A 409 4.35 0.64 24.62
N PRO A 410 3.33 1.41 24.19
CA PRO A 410 3.35 2.01 22.89
C PRO A 410 4.48 3.03 22.77
N PRO A 411 5.08 3.19 21.57
CA PRO A 411 6.12 4.18 21.35
C PRO A 411 5.57 5.59 21.54
N THR A 412 6.45 6.55 21.82
CA THR A 412 6.08 7.95 21.99
C THR A 412 5.69 8.65 20.69
N SER A 413 6.28 8.22 19.56
CA SER A 413 5.97 8.79 18.25
C SER A 413 4.61 8.29 17.75
N PRO A 414 3.65 9.18 17.46
CA PRO A 414 2.35 8.80 16.91
C PRO A 414 2.45 8.21 15.49
N LEU A 415 3.57 8.42 14.79
CA LEU A 415 3.82 7.88 13.46
C LEU A 415 4.02 6.36 13.47
N LEU A 416 4.52 5.83 14.59
CA LEU A 416 4.76 4.40 14.79
C LEU A 416 3.53 3.65 15.30
N ILE A 417 2.40 4.33 15.42
CA ILE A 417 1.15 3.77 15.93
C ILE A 417 0.08 3.86 14.86
N ARG A 418 -0.63 2.76 14.62
CA ARG A 418 -1.88 2.74 13.85
C ARG A 418 -3.04 2.41 14.76
N GLN A 419 -4.15 3.12 14.64
CA GLN A 419 -5.30 2.96 15.55
C GLN A 419 -6.64 3.22 14.87
N ASP A 420 -7.71 2.83 15.58
CA ASP A 420 -9.11 3.17 15.27
C ASP A 420 -9.63 2.67 13.91
N LEU A 421 -9.05 1.61 13.40
CA LEU A 421 -9.52 0.86 12.23
C LEU A 421 -9.54 -0.64 12.53
N PRO A 422 -10.29 -1.45 11.77
CA PRO A 422 -10.24 -2.89 11.91
C PRO A 422 -8.82 -3.46 11.78
N LEU A 423 -8.50 -4.49 12.57
CA LEU A 423 -7.14 -5.05 12.64
C LEU A 423 -6.61 -5.50 11.27
N TRP A 424 -7.48 -6.05 10.42
CA TRP A 424 -7.09 -6.47 9.08
C TRP A 424 -6.69 -5.31 8.14
N ILE A 425 -7.04 -4.06 8.48
CA ILE A 425 -6.53 -2.85 7.81
C ILE A 425 -5.22 -2.39 8.47
N LEU A 426 -5.20 -2.32 9.80
CA LEU A 426 -4.07 -1.77 10.54
C LEU A 426 -2.79 -2.57 10.32
N LEU A 427 -2.91 -3.89 10.27
CA LEU A 427 -1.77 -4.81 10.12
C LEU A 427 -1.29 -4.97 8.67
N TRP A 428 -2.15 -4.70 7.68
CA TRP A 428 -1.79 -4.86 6.28
C TRP A 428 -0.68 -3.89 5.86
N GLY A 429 0.48 -4.44 5.50
CA GLY A 429 1.66 -3.65 5.12
C GLY A 429 2.21 -2.76 6.24
N PHE A 430 1.94 -3.10 7.50
CA PHE A 430 2.35 -2.29 8.64
C PHE A 430 3.86 -2.18 8.75
N VAL A 431 4.58 -3.29 8.64
CA VAL A 431 6.04 -3.31 8.77
C VAL A 431 6.72 -2.58 7.62
N ASP A 432 6.20 -2.66 6.39
CA ASP A 432 6.72 -1.87 5.26
C ASP A 432 6.61 -0.37 5.50
N TRP A 433 5.51 0.06 6.11
CA TRP A 433 5.34 1.46 6.48
C TRP A 433 6.35 1.90 7.54
N GLU A 434 6.55 1.08 8.57
CA GLU A 434 7.53 1.37 9.63
C GLU A 434 8.97 1.41 9.08
N LYS A 435 9.33 0.49 8.19
CA LYS A 435 10.60 0.51 7.45
C LYS A 435 10.77 1.79 6.64
N LYS A 436 9.68 2.29 6.04
CA LYS A 436 9.71 3.54 5.28
C LYS A 436 10.01 4.76 6.12
N LEU A 437 9.56 4.82 7.35
CA LEU A 437 9.83 5.95 8.24
C LEU A 437 11.33 6.06 8.59
N ALA A 438 12.10 4.97 8.42
CA ALA A 438 13.52 4.88 8.75
C ALA A 438 13.88 5.24 10.21
N GLU A 439 12.87 5.31 11.09
CA GLU A 439 13.07 5.55 12.53
C GLU A 439 13.50 4.26 13.25
N THR A 440 13.31 3.12 12.61
CA THR A 440 13.61 1.81 13.15
C THR A 440 14.42 1.00 12.15
N SER A 441 15.53 0.44 12.61
CA SER A 441 16.36 -0.48 11.82
C SER A 441 16.12 -1.93 12.25
N GLN A 442 16.39 -2.87 11.35
CA GLN A 442 16.34 -4.31 11.63
C GLN A 442 15.04 -4.79 12.30
N ILE A 443 13.89 -4.31 11.82
CA ILE A 443 12.58 -4.57 12.41
C ILE A 443 12.33 -6.06 12.57
N ASP A 444 12.67 -6.87 11.57
CA ASP A 444 12.38 -8.30 11.56
C ASP A 444 13.05 -9.08 12.70
N THR A 445 14.16 -8.56 13.21
CA THR A 445 14.98 -9.22 14.23
C THR A 445 14.95 -8.54 15.60
N THR A 446 14.67 -7.24 15.66
CA THR A 446 14.78 -6.44 16.88
C THR A 446 13.46 -5.92 17.42
N LYS A 447 12.38 -6.06 16.67
CA LYS A 447 11.07 -5.53 17.03
C LYS A 447 10.01 -6.63 17.14
N ILE A 448 8.92 -6.29 17.83
CA ILE A 448 7.75 -7.12 18.05
C ILE A 448 6.51 -6.28 17.72
N VAL A 449 5.58 -6.83 16.98
CA VAL A 449 4.26 -6.23 16.76
C VAL A 449 3.38 -6.51 17.96
N VAL A 450 2.82 -5.46 18.55
CA VAL A 450 1.88 -5.52 19.66
C VAL A 450 0.53 -5.01 19.20
N ILE A 451 -0.53 -5.71 19.63
CA ILE A 451 -1.92 -5.40 19.31
C ILE A 451 -2.68 -5.13 20.61
N GLU A 452 -3.41 -4.02 20.64
CA GLU A 452 -4.45 -3.78 21.63
C GLU A 452 -5.81 -3.83 20.91
N SER A 453 -6.74 -4.66 21.39
CA SER A 453 -8.04 -4.81 20.73
C SER A 453 -9.12 -5.30 21.68
N PRO A 454 -10.30 -4.68 21.66
CA PRO A 454 -11.46 -5.19 22.38
C PRO A 454 -12.17 -6.35 21.64
N TYR A 455 -11.76 -6.70 20.42
CA TYR A 455 -12.44 -7.69 19.58
C TYR A 455 -11.79 -9.07 19.56
N ILE A 456 -10.75 -9.27 20.37
CA ILE A 456 -10.06 -10.55 20.52
C ILE A 456 -10.51 -11.21 21.83
N THR A 457 -10.62 -12.53 21.84
CA THR A 457 -10.94 -13.34 23.02
C THR A 457 -9.90 -14.45 23.20
N PRO A 458 -9.50 -14.78 24.46
CA PRO A 458 -9.83 -14.13 25.73
C PRO A 458 -9.27 -12.72 25.84
N LYS A 459 -9.78 -11.94 26.81
CA LYS A 459 -9.34 -10.54 26.99
C LYS A 459 -7.96 -10.49 27.64
N LEU A 460 -7.00 -9.95 26.92
CA LEU A 460 -5.69 -9.54 27.40
C LEU A 460 -5.56 -8.03 27.25
N ALA A 461 -4.76 -7.41 28.09
CA ALA A 461 -4.45 -5.99 27.94
C ALA A 461 -3.72 -5.72 26.62
N LYS A 462 -2.84 -6.63 26.24
CA LYS A 462 -2.03 -6.56 25.03
C LYS A 462 -1.84 -7.94 24.45
N TYR A 463 -1.81 -8.04 23.13
CA TYR A 463 -1.60 -9.28 22.39
C TYR A 463 -0.28 -9.19 21.62
N VAL A 464 0.50 -10.25 21.72
CA VAL A 464 1.74 -10.44 20.96
C VAL A 464 1.56 -11.72 20.14
N PRO A 465 1.09 -11.62 18.89
CA PRO A 465 0.91 -12.79 18.05
C PRO A 465 2.23 -13.57 17.92
N LEU A 466 2.15 -14.88 17.95
CA LEU A 466 3.27 -15.80 17.75
C LEU A 466 2.86 -16.89 16.75
N ASP A 467 3.80 -17.28 15.92
CA ASP A 467 3.60 -18.35 14.94
C ASP A 467 3.85 -19.72 15.58
N GLN A 468 3.24 -20.75 15.00
CA GLN A 468 3.42 -22.11 15.48
C GLN A 468 4.89 -22.53 15.41
N SER A 469 5.66 -22.04 14.43
CA SER A 469 7.10 -22.31 14.32
C SER A 469 7.88 -21.88 15.56
N PHE A 470 7.51 -20.72 16.16
CA PHE A 470 8.12 -20.29 17.42
C PHE A 470 7.78 -21.23 18.58
N ILE A 471 6.49 -21.63 18.68
CA ILE A 471 6.02 -22.55 19.74
C ILE A 471 6.75 -23.90 19.64
N ASP A 472 6.93 -24.40 18.42
CA ASP A 472 7.57 -25.70 18.18
C ASP A 472 9.12 -25.64 18.24
N GLY A 473 9.68 -24.46 18.45
CA GLY A 473 11.15 -24.27 18.48
C GLY A 473 11.81 -24.46 17.12
N ASN A 474 11.15 -24.06 16.06
CA ASN A 474 11.67 -24.08 14.69
C ASN A 474 12.08 -22.69 14.21
N SER A 475 12.87 -22.63 13.16
CA SER A 475 13.15 -21.36 12.48
C SER A 475 11.89 -20.79 11.80
N PRO A 476 11.78 -19.48 11.58
CA PRO A 476 10.58 -18.85 11.05
C PRO A 476 10.12 -19.37 9.68
N HIS A 477 11.07 -19.87 8.86
CA HIS A 477 10.81 -20.20 7.46
C HIS A 477 11.09 -21.65 7.09
N ILE A 478 11.67 -22.42 8.00
CA ILE A 478 12.02 -23.84 7.79
C ILE A 478 11.70 -24.64 9.03
N THR A 479 11.41 -25.92 8.84
CA THR A 479 11.03 -26.86 9.91
C THR A 479 12.20 -27.27 10.82
N THR A 480 13.40 -26.80 10.54
CA THR A 480 14.61 -27.10 11.34
C THR A 480 15.15 -25.82 11.92
N MET A 481 15.64 -25.88 13.16
CA MET A 481 16.29 -24.75 13.80
C MET A 481 17.67 -24.51 13.18
N THR A 482 17.95 -23.26 12.76
CA THR A 482 19.28 -22.86 12.33
C THR A 482 20.12 -22.43 13.56
N GLU A 483 21.44 -22.53 13.49
CA GLU A 483 22.33 -22.05 14.55
C GLU A 483 22.13 -20.57 14.89
N TYR A 484 21.81 -19.76 13.87
CA TYR A 484 21.51 -18.35 14.06
C TYR A 484 20.19 -18.17 14.83
N ASP A 485 19.13 -18.86 14.44
CA ASP A 485 17.82 -18.74 15.07
C ASP A 485 17.82 -19.35 16.47
N GLU A 486 18.63 -20.37 16.74
CA GLU A 486 18.83 -20.92 18.08
C GLU A 486 19.38 -19.87 19.06
N LYS A 487 20.40 -19.13 18.61
CA LYS A 487 20.97 -18.03 19.41
C LYS A 487 20.03 -16.81 19.52
N HIS A 488 19.09 -16.66 18.60
CA HIS A 488 18.16 -15.55 18.50
C HIS A 488 16.69 -15.98 18.63
N TRP A 489 16.47 -17.06 19.35
CA TRP A 489 15.11 -17.57 19.58
C TRP A 489 14.44 -16.76 20.71
N TYR A 490 13.71 -15.73 20.30
CA TYR A 490 12.90 -14.86 21.15
C TYR A 490 11.79 -14.23 20.28
N PRO A 491 10.68 -13.73 20.86
CA PRO A 491 9.64 -13.07 20.09
C PRO A 491 10.21 -11.92 19.27
N LYS A 492 9.95 -11.97 17.97
CA LYS A 492 10.37 -10.98 16.97
C LYS A 492 9.41 -11.03 15.81
N VAL A 493 9.40 -9.99 14.97
CA VAL A 493 8.48 -9.90 13.82
C VAL A 493 8.55 -11.13 12.92
N SER A 494 9.75 -11.70 12.71
CA SER A 494 9.93 -12.91 11.90
C SER A 494 9.20 -14.16 12.44
N PHE A 495 8.84 -14.18 13.72
CA PHE A 495 8.01 -15.23 14.33
C PHE A 495 6.53 -14.83 14.50
N GLN A 496 6.09 -13.78 13.82
CA GLN A 496 4.72 -13.28 13.89
C GLN A 496 4.01 -13.26 12.54
N TYR A 497 4.73 -13.59 11.47
CA TYR A 497 4.25 -13.44 10.10
C TYR A 497 2.99 -14.24 9.80
N GLU A 498 2.91 -15.51 10.19
CA GLU A 498 1.78 -16.38 9.90
C GLU A 498 0.53 -15.91 10.64
N SER A 499 0.64 -15.69 11.95
CA SER A 499 -0.46 -15.25 12.80
C SER A 499 -1.04 -13.92 12.36
N ILE A 500 -0.18 -12.95 12.07
CA ILE A 500 -0.62 -11.62 11.57
C ILE A 500 -1.20 -11.72 10.17
N THR A 501 -0.59 -12.52 9.31
CA THR A 501 -1.12 -12.77 7.96
C THR A 501 -2.52 -13.37 8.01
N ASN A 502 -2.79 -14.29 8.92
CA ASN A 502 -4.12 -14.85 9.11
C ASN A 502 -5.15 -13.79 9.51
N ILE A 503 -4.77 -12.85 10.38
CA ILE A 503 -5.62 -11.71 10.71
C ILE A 503 -5.87 -10.83 9.47
N CYS A 504 -4.85 -10.49 8.71
CA CYS A 504 -4.98 -9.70 7.48
C CYS A 504 -5.85 -10.41 6.44
N ASN A 505 -5.64 -11.72 6.25
CA ASN A 505 -6.40 -12.52 5.30
C ASN A 505 -7.86 -12.74 5.69
N SER A 506 -8.23 -12.50 6.95
CA SER A 506 -9.63 -12.53 7.39
C SER A 506 -10.43 -11.32 6.88
N GLY A 507 -9.77 -10.30 6.36
CA GLY A 507 -10.43 -9.10 5.83
C GLY A 507 -11.23 -9.35 4.55
N PRO A 508 -12.21 -8.45 4.25
CA PRO A 508 -13.09 -8.61 3.09
C PRO A 508 -12.33 -8.53 1.77
N GLY A 509 -12.70 -9.36 0.82
CA GLY A 509 -12.15 -9.35 -0.54
C GLY A 509 -10.66 -9.72 -0.65
N THR A 510 -10.06 -10.21 0.42
CA THR A 510 -8.66 -10.63 0.43
C THR A 510 -8.51 -11.98 -0.29
N ALA A 511 -7.52 -12.10 -1.15
CA ALA A 511 -7.22 -13.36 -1.82
C ALA A 511 -6.67 -14.39 -0.80
N LYS A 512 -7.30 -15.56 -0.76
CA LYS A 512 -6.92 -16.65 0.13
C LYS A 512 -5.97 -17.57 -0.64
N LEU A 513 -4.68 -17.37 -0.42
CA LEU A 513 -3.64 -18.19 -1.05
C LEU A 513 -3.26 -19.35 -0.14
N PRO A 514 -3.13 -20.56 -0.68
CA PRO A 514 -2.48 -21.66 0.04
C PRO A 514 -1.06 -21.27 0.45
N LYS A 515 -0.57 -21.80 1.58
CA LYS A 515 0.74 -21.41 2.15
C LYS A 515 1.91 -21.52 1.18
N GLU A 516 1.91 -22.53 0.31
CA GLU A 516 2.99 -22.81 -0.63
C GLU A 516 2.80 -22.17 -2.01
N THR A 517 1.74 -21.38 -2.18
CA THR A 517 1.40 -20.83 -3.49
C THR A 517 1.88 -19.41 -3.61
N SER A 518 2.63 -19.10 -4.65
CA SER A 518 2.97 -17.75 -5.06
C SER A 518 2.06 -17.29 -6.19
N ALA A 519 1.82 -15.98 -6.26
CA ALA A 519 1.07 -15.36 -7.33
C ALA A 519 1.78 -14.09 -7.80
N GLU A 520 1.74 -13.88 -9.11
CA GLU A 520 2.31 -12.72 -9.76
C GLU A 520 1.33 -12.15 -10.76
N ALA A 521 1.28 -10.82 -10.85
CA ALA A 521 0.64 -10.11 -11.93
C ALA A 521 1.55 -8.98 -12.41
N HIS A 522 1.41 -8.60 -13.67
CA HIS A 522 2.24 -7.56 -14.27
C HIS A 522 1.43 -6.68 -15.21
N TYR A 523 1.98 -5.53 -15.51
CA TYR A 523 1.42 -4.60 -16.49
C TYR A 523 2.50 -4.10 -17.46
N LYS A 524 2.04 -3.74 -18.65
CA LYS A 524 2.84 -3.02 -19.64
C LYS A 524 2.45 -1.57 -19.62
N TYR A 525 3.43 -0.69 -19.44
CA TYR A 525 3.23 0.75 -19.53
C TYR A 525 3.80 1.31 -20.84
N THR A 526 3.27 2.44 -21.26
CA THR A 526 3.80 3.24 -22.34
C THR A 526 3.61 4.71 -21.99
N PHE A 527 4.68 5.38 -21.58
CA PHE A 527 4.68 6.81 -21.36
C PHE A 527 4.79 7.55 -22.70
N HIS A 528 3.95 8.53 -22.89
CA HIS A 528 3.90 9.36 -24.07
C HIS A 528 4.54 10.70 -23.77
N LEU A 529 5.73 10.94 -24.33
CA LEU A 529 6.53 12.13 -24.09
C LEU A 529 6.81 12.87 -25.39
N LYS A 530 7.08 14.16 -25.27
CA LYS A 530 7.66 14.97 -26.32
C LYS A 530 8.91 15.62 -25.76
N PHE A 531 10.02 15.52 -26.47
CA PHE A 531 11.23 16.22 -26.14
C PHE A 531 11.44 17.39 -27.11
N GLY A 532 11.95 18.51 -26.60
CA GLY A 532 12.15 19.72 -27.38
C GLY A 532 13.58 20.26 -27.24
N GLY A 533 14.11 20.78 -28.33
CA GLY A 533 15.47 21.34 -28.42
C GLY A 533 16.13 21.06 -29.74
N CYS A 534 17.44 20.87 -29.78
CA CYS A 534 18.21 20.48 -30.94
C CYS A 534 18.51 18.98 -30.91
N PRO A 535 18.11 18.19 -31.91
CA PRO A 535 18.38 16.76 -31.92
C PRO A 535 19.88 16.48 -32.11
N PRO A 536 20.44 15.48 -31.43
CA PRO A 536 21.81 15.05 -31.66
C PRO A 536 21.93 14.32 -33.00
N PRO A 537 23.12 14.27 -33.58
CA PRO A 537 23.37 13.49 -34.80
C PRO A 537 23.24 11.99 -34.58
N MET A 538 23.48 11.50 -33.37
CA MET A 538 23.33 10.10 -32.98
C MET A 538 22.31 9.94 -31.85
N GLU A 539 21.50 8.89 -31.90
CA GLU A 539 20.49 8.62 -30.89
C GLU A 539 21.10 7.89 -29.69
N LYS A 540 21.27 8.63 -28.60
CA LYS A 540 21.73 8.14 -27.32
C LYS A 540 20.69 8.53 -26.25
N ILE A 541 20.41 7.64 -25.31
CA ILE A 541 19.62 8.00 -24.14
C ILE A 541 20.55 8.65 -23.12
N CYS A 542 20.22 9.87 -22.74
CA CYS A 542 20.98 10.65 -21.77
C CYS A 542 20.25 10.66 -20.43
N ASN A 543 21.03 10.76 -19.34
CA ASN A 543 20.48 10.89 -18.01
C ASN A 543 19.60 12.16 -17.92
N PRO A 544 18.31 12.04 -17.51
CA PRO A 544 17.43 13.20 -17.41
C PRO A 544 17.88 14.23 -16.37
N THR A 545 18.59 13.82 -15.32
CA THR A 545 19.05 14.70 -14.23
C THR A 545 20.17 15.64 -14.72
N THR A 546 20.97 15.23 -15.71
CA THR A 546 22.10 16.00 -16.21
C THR A 546 21.72 16.91 -17.39
N GLN A 547 20.44 16.95 -17.78
CA GLN A 547 20.00 17.81 -18.86
C GLN A 547 20.03 19.29 -18.46
N ALA A 548 20.53 20.13 -19.36
CA ALA A 548 20.67 21.55 -19.11
C ALA A 548 19.32 22.25 -18.91
N VAL A 549 19.29 23.16 -17.95
CA VAL A 549 18.22 24.14 -17.75
C VAL A 549 18.70 25.46 -18.33
N TYR A 550 17.91 26.04 -19.22
CA TYR A 550 18.25 27.31 -19.85
C TYR A 550 17.38 28.43 -19.26
N PRO A 551 17.92 29.65 -19.07
CA PRO A 551 17.12 30.78 -18.65
C PRO A 551 16.04 31.06 -19.71
N VAL A 552 14.81 31.19 -19.23
CA VAL A 552 13.71 31.61 -20.12
C VAL A 552 13.90 33.09 -20.44
N PRO A 553 13.98 33.49 -21.71
CA PRO A 553 14.20 34.90 -22.05
C PRO A 553 13.01 35.74 -21.57
N ASN A 554 13.32 36.83 -20.90
CA ASN A 554 12.47 37.90 -20.38
C ASN A 554 11.79 37.72 -19.03
N ASN A 555 11.77 38.78 -18.27
CA ASN A 555 11.06 39.04 -17.01
C ASN A 555 9.52 39.01 -17.15
N GLN A 556 8.96 38.34 -18.13
CA GLN A 556 7.52 38.20 -18.29
C GLN A 556 7.01 36.94 -17.58
N PRO A 557 5.79 36.97 -17.07
CA PRO A 557 5.21 35.77 -16.45
C PRO A 557 5.32 34.62 -17.40
N SER A 558 5.80 33.48 -16.86
CA SER A 558 5.96 32.25 -17.62
C SER A 558 4.64 31.89 -18.28
N THR A 559 4.74 31.44 -19.52
CA THR A 559 3.55 31.00 -20.23
C THR A 559 2.96 29.77 -19.55
N PRO A 560 1.65 29.50 -19.63
CA PRO A 560 1.09 28.25 -19.12
C PRO A 560 1.74 26.98 -19.69
N SER A 561 2.49 27.11 -20.81
CA SER A 561 3.14 26.00 -21.49
C SER A 561 4.53 25.64 -20.97
N LEU A 562 5.21 26.51 -20.24
CA LEU A 562 6.53 26.26 -19.64
C LEU A 562 6.52 26.69 -18.18
N GLN A 563 6.48 25.75 -17.29
CA GLN A 563 6.44 25.97 -15.84
C GLN A 563 7.34 24.99 -15.13
N SER A 564 7.95 25.41 -14.03
CA SER A 564 8.75 24.52 -13.19
C SER A 564 7.89 23.84 -12.12
N PRO A 565 8.01 22.53 -11.93
CA PRO A 565 7.31 21.81 -10.87
C PRO A 565 7.86 22.12 -9.47
N THR A 566 8.99 22.83 -9.38
CA THR A 566 9.55 23.27 -8.10
C THR A 566 8.84 24.50 -7.54
N ASN A 567 8.08 25.20 -8.41
CA ASN A 567 7.29 26.34 -7.95
C ASN A 567 6.09 25.86 -7.12
N PRO A 568 5.65 26.64 -6.14
CA PRO A 568 4.45 26.34 -5.38
C PRO A 568 3.23 26.06 -6.28
N ILE A 569 2.42 25.07 -5.92
CA ILE A 569 1.26 24.64 -6.73
C ILE A 569 0.28 25.79 -6.97
N GLN A 570 0.19 26.72 -6.03
CA GLN A 570 -0.68 27.90 -6.09
C GLN A 570 -0.29 28.86 -7.21
N THR A 571 0.99 28.93 -7.56
CA THR A 571 1.51 29.82 -8.60
C THR A 571 1.36 29.26 -10.01
N TYR A 572 0.93 28.00 -10.15
CA TYR A 572 0.74 27.39 -11.45
C TYR A 572 -0.40 28.01 -12.25
N LEU A 573 -0.12 28.22 -13.53
CA LEU A 573 -1.15 28.54 -14.52
C LEU A 573 -1.68 27.26 -15.15
N TYR A 574 -2.99 27.10 -15.16
CA TYR A 574 -3.69 25.96 -15.74
C TYR A 574 -4.29 26.34 -17.10
N ASP A 575 -4.58 25.36 -17.95
CA ASP A 575 -5.18 25.59 -19.26
C ASP A 575 -6.51 26.36 -19.20
N PHE A 576 -7.23 26.28 -18.09
CA PHE A 576 -8.47 27.04 -17.88
C PHE A 576 -8.24 28.48 -17.39
N ASP A 577 -7.02 28.82 -16.98
CA ASP A 577 -6.65 30.16 -16.56
C ASP A 577 -6.36 31.08 -17.77
N GLU A 578 -6.15 30.47 -18.94
CA GLU A 578 -5.85 31.18 -20.18
C GLU A 578 -7.02 31.04 -21.17
N ARG A 579 -7.34 32.13 -21.85
CA ARG A 579 -8.21 32.14 -23.03
C ARG A 579 -7.63 33.08 -24.09
N ARG A 580 -7.41 32.56 -25.31
CA ARG A 580 -6.92 33.36 -26.44
C ARG A 580 -5.60 34.12 -26.14
N GLY A 581 -4.69 33.56 -25.37
CA GLY A 581 -3.44 34.20 -24.98
C GLY A 581 -3.57 35.24 -23.85
N GLN A 582 -4.70 35.29 -23.17
CA GLN A 582 -4.95 36.19 -22.04
C GLN A 582 -5.29 35.44 -20.76
N ILE A 583 -4.76 35.91 -19.64
CA ILE A 583 -5.07 35.34 -18.32
C ILE A 583 -6.46 35.81 -17.86
N THR A 584 -7.25 34.90 -17.28
CA THR A 584 -8.54 35.24 -16.69
C THR A 584 -8.36 36.13 -15.44
N ALA A 585 -9.28 37.03 -15.19
CA ALA A 585 -9.24 37.88 -14.00
C ALA A 585 -9.24 37.05 -12.68
N LYS A 586 -9.84 35.85 -12.67
CA LYS A 586 -9.79 34.94 -11.52
C LYS A 586 -8.39 34.38 -11.29
N ALA A 587 -7.70 33.99 -12.37
CA ALA A 587 -6.34 33.50 -12.28
C ALA A 587 -5.37 34.61 -11.82
N ALA A 588 -5.49 35.83 -12.38
CA ALA A 588 -4.70 36.98 -11.95
C ALA A 588 -4.91 37.30 -10.45
N LYS A 589 -6.17 37.26 -9.99
CA LYS A 589 -6.49 37.50 -8.57
C LYS A 589 -5.94 36.39 -7.66
N ARG A 590 -6.00 35.12 -8.10
CA ARG A 590 -5.42 33.98 -7.36
C ARG A 590 -3.91 34.14 -7.23
N LEU A 591 -3.21 34.35 -8.33
CA LEU A 591 -1.76 34.52 -8.34
C LEU A 591 -1.30 35.66 -7.48
N LYS A 592 -2.01 36.81 -7.51
CA LYS A 592 -1.69 37.96 -6.67
C LYS A 592 -1.88 37.64 -5.19
N LYS A 593 -3.00 37.00 -4.82
CA LYS A 593 -3.28 36.62 -3.43
C LYS A 593 -2.22 35.62 -2.91
N ASP A 594 -1.88 34.61 -3.73
CA ASP A 594 -0.93 33.57 -3.35
C ASP A 594 0.50 34.16 -3.23
N TYR A 595 0.87 35.09 -4.10
CA TYR A 595 2.13 35.83 -4.01
C TYR A 595 2.22 36.72 -2.75
N GLU A 596 1.14 37.36 -2.35
CA GLU A 596 1.09 38.17 -1.13
C GLU A 596 1.18 37.30 0.13
N THR A 597 0.63 36.10 0.09
CA THR A 597 0.66 35.15 1.22
C THR A 597 2.03 34.44 1.36
N GLU A 598 2.77 34.27 0.28
CA GLU A 598 4.06 33.57 0.27
C GLU A 598 5.30 34.47 0.40
N LYS A 599 5.17 35.75 0.51
CA LYS A 599 6.32 36.64 0.79
C LYS A 599 7.12 36.19 2.01
N THR A 600 6.51 35.48 2.92
CA THR A 600 7.16 34.92 4.12
C THR A 600 7.99 33.65 3.83
N PHE A 601 7.72 32.92 2.74
CA PHE A 601 8.38 31.66 2.42
C PHE A 601 9.49 31.79 1.35
N LEU A 602 9.49 32.83 0.53
CA LEU A 602 10.44 33.00 -0.58
C LEU A 602 11.80 33.61 -0.16
N GLN A 603 11.98 34.00 1.09
CA GLN A 603 13.25 34.56 1.58
C GLN A 603 14.39 33.54 1.75
N ILE A 604 14.18 32.25 1.51
CA ILE A 604 15.19 31.19 1.75
C ILE A 604 16.01 30.85 0.49
N THR A 605 15.59 31.23 -0.68
CA THR A 605 16.35 31.00 -1.92
C THR A 605 16.67 32.34 -2.57
N GLY A 606 17.87 32.83 -2.37
CA GLY A 606 18.42 34.11 -2.83
C GLY A 606 18.25 34.55 -4.30
N SER A 607 17.07 34.39 -4.86
CA SER A 607 16.65 34.98 -6.10
C SER A 607 15.81 36.22 -5.79
N SER A 608 16.34 37.38 -6.21
CA SER A 608 15.68 38.68 -6.16
C SER A 608 14.20 38.58 -6.56
N PRO A 609 13.30 39.21 -5.82
CA PRO A 609 11.88 39.24 -6.15
C PRO A 609 11.70 39.86 -7.55
N MET A 610 11.20 39.06 -8.48
CA MET A 610 10.75 39.59 -9.76
C MET A 610 9.57 40.48 -9.49
N ASP A 611 9.77 41.79 -9.71
CA ASP A 611 8.74 42.79 -9.56
C ASP A 611 7.66 42.52 -10.61
N LEU A 612 6.61 41.82 -10.21
CA LEU A 612 5.40 41.64 -11.00
C LEU A 612 4.61 42.95 -11.00
N GLN A 613 5.22 44.01 -11.49
CA GLN A 613 4.47 45.14 -11.97
C GLN A 613 3.76 44.75 -13.27
N ALA A 614 2.76 43.93 -13.12
CA ALA A 614 1.75 43.81 -14.15
C ALA A 614 1.04 45.16 -14.21
N HIS A 615 1.41 45.99 -15.16
CA HIS A 615 0.57 47.10 -15.55
C HIS A 615 -0.78 46.54 -15.98
N ILE A 616 -1.70 46.50 -15.03
CA ILE A 616 -3.11 46.30 -15.33
C ILE A 616 -3.58 47.66 -15.88
N GLU A 617 -3.39 47.85 -17.18
CA GLU A 617 -4.10 48.90 -17.88
C GLU A 617 -5.59 48.61 -17.81
N THR A 618 -6.25 49.18 -16.85
CA THR A 618 -7.69 49.30 -16.82
C THR A 618 -8.08 50.32 -17.89
N GLN A 619 -8.05 49.93 -19.15
CA GLN A 619 -8.73 50.67 -20.18
C GLN A 619 -10.22 50.50 -19.96
N THR A 620 -10.83 51.50 -19.37
CA THR A 620 -12.26 51.83 -19.49
C THR A 620 -12.48 52.26 -20.93
N SER A 621 -12.75 51.34 -21.83
CA SER A 621 -13.27 51.62 -23.15
C SER A 621 -14.71 51.14 -23.22
N GLU A 622 -15.55 52.03 -23.71
CA GLU A 622 -16.98 51.84 -23.94
C GLU A 622 -17.31 50.60 -24.80
N PRO A 623 -18.54 50.11 -24.80
CA PRO A 623 -18.87 48.76 -25.30
C PRO A 623 -18.86 48.72 -26.82
N GLU A 624 -17.85 48.12 -27.41
CA GLU A 624 -17.92 47.58 -28.77
C GLU A 624 -18.71 46.25 -28.72
N GLU A 625 -20.04 46.35 -28.61
CA GLU A 625 -20.94 45.20 -28.61
C GLU A 625 -21.15 44.57 -30.00
N SER A 626 -20.67 45.18 -31.07
CA SER A 626 -20.96 44.74 -32.46
C SER A 626 -20.01 43.67 -33.00
N GLU A 627 -18.73 43.67 -32.63
CA GLU A 627 -17.76 42.73 -33.21
C GLU A 627 -17.81 41.33 -32.63
N GLU A 628 -18.16 41.14 -31.35
CA GLU A 628 -18.26 39.80 -30.72
C GLU A 628 -19.48 39.02 -31.19
N GLU A 629 -20.56 39.66 -31.62
CA GLU A 629 -21.70 38.97 -32.19
C GLU A 629 -21.47 38.51 -33.64
N GLU A 630 -20.72 39.27 -34.43
CA GLU A 630 -20.32 38.87 -35.77
C GLU A 630 -19.32 37.71 -35.76
N GLU A 631 -18.35 37.67 -34.88
CA GLU A 631 -17.39 36.58 -34.76
C GLU A 631 -18.07 35.25 -34.32
N THR A 632 -19.04 35.31 -33.39
CA THR A 632 -19.82 34.14 -32.99
C THR A 632 -20.78 33.67 -34.08
N LEU A 633 -21.35 34.58 -34.84
CA LEU A 633 -22.20 34.28 -36.00
C LEU A 633 -21.37 33.65 -37.13
N HIS A 634 -20.18 34.16 -37.39
CA HIS A 634 -19.28 33.61 -38.41
C HIS A 634 -18.83 32.19 -38.06
N LEU A 635 -18.48 31.91 -36.82
CA LEU A 635 -18.15 30.55 -36.35
C LEU A 635 -19.36 29.60 -36.43
N LYS A 636 -20.55 30.06 -36.14
CA LYS A 636 -21.79 29.28 -36.31
C LYS A 636 -22.09 29.00 -37.79
N LEU A 637 -21.86 29.97 -38.66
CA LEU A 637 -21.99 29.81 -40.12
C LEU A 637 -20.95 28.82 -40.68
N GLN A 638 -19.71 28.86 -40.22
CA GLN A 638 -18.69 27.88 -40.61
C GLN A 638 -19.04 26.48 -40.14
N ARG A 639 -19.59 26.30 -38.92
CA ARG A 639 -20.05 25.01 -38.43
C ARG A 639 -21.23 24.47 -39.22
N LEU A 640 -22.18 25.32 -39.60
CA LEU A 640 -23.32 24.95 -40.46
C LEU A 640 -22.89 24.57 -41.86
N ARG A 641 -21.95 25.31 -42.46
CA ARG A 641 -21.36 24.97 -43.77
C ARG A 641 -20.61 23.62 -43.73
N ARG A 642 -19.88 23.33 -42.69
CA ARG A 642 -19.24 22.00 -42.50
C ARG A 642 -20.25 20.88 -42.36
N LYS A 643 -21.33 21.08 -41.59
CA LYS A 643 -22.43 20.11 -41.47
C LYS A 643 -23.14 19.88 -42.80
N GLN A 644 -23.39 20.94 -43.55
CA GLN A 644 -24.02 20.87 -44.88
C GLN A 644 -23.14 20.11 -45.88
N LYS A 645 -21.79 20.33 -45.84
CA LYS A 645 -20.85 19.59 -46.69
C LYS A 645 -20.81 18.10 -46.36
N LEU A 646 -20.80 17.75 -45.07
CA LEU A 646 -20.88 16.35 -44.62
C LEU A 646 -22.20 15.68 -44.98
N LEU A 647 -23.31 16.38 -44.89
CA LEU A 647 -24.62 15.87 -45.31
C LEU A 647 -24.69 15.64 -46.82
N ARG A 648 -24.12 16.56 -47.63
CA ARG A 648 -24.04 16.38 -49.08
C ARG A 648 -23.17 15.18 -49.46
N GLN A 649 -22.02 14.99 -48.82
CA GLN A 649 -21.15 13.82 -49.03
C GLN A 649 -21.88 12.51 -48.67
N ARG A 650 -22.66 12.51 -47.58
CA ARG A 650 -23.40 11.33 -47.16
C ARG A 650 -24.61 11.03 -48.08
N ILE A 651 -25.25 12.06 -48.66
CA ILE A 651 -26.28 11.90 -49.67
C ILE A 651 -25.70 11.36 -50.97
N LEU A 652 -24.53 11.87 -51.41
CA LEU A 652 -23.84 11.35 -52.58
C LEU A 652 -23.44 9.88 -52.42
N GLN A 653 -22.90 9.52 -51.25
CA GLN A 653 -22.57 8.13 -50.92
C GLN A 653 -23.81 7.22 -50.93
N LEU A 654 -24.93 7.70 -50.47
CA LEU A 654 -26.19 6.94 -50.53
C LEU A 654 -26.78 6.82 -51.94
N LEU A 655 -26.57 7.83 -52.80
CA LEU A 655 -26.99 7.79 -54.20
C LEU A 655 -26.06 6.87 -55.03
N ASP A 656 -24.78 6.85 -54.74
CA ASP A 656 -23.82 5.94 -55.34
C ASP A 656 -24.07 4.47 -54.97
N THR A 657 -24.58 4.23 -53.76
CA THR A 657 -24.98 2.86 -53.36
C THR A 657 -26.32 2.41 -53.93
N GLN A 658 -27.21 3.32 -54.36
CA GLN A 658 -28.47 2.98 -55.02
C GLN A 658 -28.30 2.76 -56.54
N ASN A 659 -27.22 3.18 -57.16
CA ASN A 659 -26.91 2.93 -58.58
C ASN A 659 -26.05 1.67 -58.79
N LEU A 660 -25.82 0.87 -57.77
CA LEU A 660 -25.07 -0.41 -57.79
C LEU A 660 -25.97 -1.64 -57.47
N GLU A 661 -27.29 -1.45 -57.36
CA GLU A 661 -28.34 -2.47 -57.46
C GLU A 661 -29.10 -2.30 -58.77
#